data_bc6d5028087f2a5b6c8275451b33462f
#
_entry.id   bc6d5028087f2a5b6c8275451b33462f
#
_cell.length_a   1.000
_cell.length_b   1.000
_cell.length_c   1.000
_cell.angle_alpha   90.00
_cell.angle_beta   90.00
_cell.angle_gamma   90.00
#
_symmetry.space_group_name_H-M   'P 1'
#
loop_
_entity.id
_entity.type
_entity.pdbx_description
1 polymer ?
#
loop_
_entity_poly.entity_id
_entity_poly.type
_entity_poly.pdbx_seq_one_letter_code
_entity_poly.pdbx_strand_id
1 'polypeptide(L)'
;MISSVYFKRSALVCALAAAFPLAAQTEDTLIVTAKPDDSASAQTQGYSAKTSTGATKTDQPLITTAQSVSVITRLQIADQGANTVSQALQYTPGVYSSFGGGATRFDTISLRGYHGGDVDNLFLDGMRLMSDGGSHNVLQIDPWFIERVDVIRGPSSALYGQSVPGGVVNLTSKRPQFSQQGHFRLTGGTQNTKGAAFDYTDAINDQWAWRLIGMTRSSDTQYDHTREERYAISPSLLWQPDSDTSLLLRADLQKDPSGGYHGSLPLDGTRYAHNGRKLSPSTNEGDPGDGYQRREQIYSYEFNHQFNDVWSAYSAGSYTHTNVSLDQVYQVGWVGDSDMLSRGYSGSRGSLDAWSTDNRLRADFTTGELAHTLILGAEYHRFRNDLWTGAGNAAPLNPFTGYTPQTGHTITYSDNNNRRYYQTGFYLQDEMVWNRWHLDVSGRYDRIVSQQVSDTSGTSNRRSDDHISGRASLLYALDNGLSPYLSYSQAITPAMLPGADGTLLKPTTAEQVEAGLKFQPPGSSDLYSIAIYDLMQKDVATRDPNIATATYIPAGKVHSQGVELEAHNQITPQLSTIASYTWNRLRFQDTKDGTDSNTPQLSPDQMASFWARYQLPAGITVGAGVRYIGKQWADDANTERLPSVTLLDAMARADLGAWSTAMKGAYIQVNANNIGDREYLSGCYGTGNCYWGAERSVTATVGYDF
;
A
#
# COMPACT_ATOMS: atom_id res chain seq x y z
N MET A 1 -29.08 -4.98 36.29
CA MET A 1 -29.42 -4.11 35.16
C MET A 1 -28.54 -4.51 33.98
N ILE A 2 -28.77 -5.68 33.41
CA ILE A 2 -28.05 -6.17 32.23
C ILE A 2 -29.15 -6.77 31.35
N SER A 3 -29.72 -5.96 30.45
CA SER A 3 -30.58 -6.50 29.38
C SER A 3 -31.17 -5.40 28.47
N SER A 4 -30.35 -4.58 27.82
CA SER A 4 -30.91 -3.69 26.78
C SER A 4 -29.98 -3.37 25.60
N VAL A 5 -28.80 -3.97 25.53
CA VAL A 5 -27.82 -3.67 24.48
C VAL A 5 -27.81 -4.70 23.33
N TYR A 6 -28.33 -5.90 23.56
CA TYR A 6 -28.33 -6.98 22.54
C TYR A 6 -29.44 -6.89 21.50
N PHE A 7 -30.48 -6.08 21.71
CA PHE A 7 -31.64 -6.03 20.82
C PHE A 7 -31.57 -5.02 19.65
N LYS A 8 -30.58 -4.12 19.66
CA LYS A 8 -30.44 -3.12 18.57
C LYS A 8 -29.58 -3.57 17.36
N ARG A 9 -28.85 -4.68 17.49
CA ARG A 9 -28.02 -5.19 16.39
C ARG A 9 -28.76 -6.08 15.38
N SER A 10 -29.88 -6.68 15.78
CA SER A 10 -30.64 -7.60 14.92
C SER A 10 -31.69 -6.90 14.02
N ALA A 11 -32.00 -5.63 14.26
CA ALA A 11 -33.07 -4.94 13.51
C ALA A 11 -32.61 -4.35 12.16
N LEU A 12 -31.32 -4.11 11.97
CA LEU A 12 -30.82 -3.53 10.72
C LEU A 12 -30.62 -4.58 9.61
N VAL A 13 -30.37 -5.83 9.96
CA VAL A 13 -30.18 -6.93 9.01
C VAL A 13 -31.52 -7.41 8.43
N CYS A 14 -32.62 -7.31 9.19
CA CYS A 14 -33.95 -7.74 8.72
C CYS A 14 -34.66 -6.72 7.82
N ALA A 15 -34.31 -5.46 7.83
CA ALA A 15 -35.00 -4.42 7.05
C ALA A 15 -34.61 -4.41 5.56
N LEU A 16 -33.48 -4.97 5.17
CA LEU A 16 -33.04 -5.07 3.77
C LEU A 16 -33.57 -6.30 3.04
N ALA A 17 -34.07 -7.32 3.75
CA ALA A 17 -34.60 -8.57 3.16
C ALA A 17 -36.07 -8.49 2.74
N ALA A 18 -36.79 -7.40 3.05
CA ALA A 18 -38.25 -7.34 2.89
C ALA A 18 -38.74 -6.53 1.66
N ALA A 19 -37.86 -6.06 0.77
CA ALA A 19 -38.24 -5.12 -0.31
C ALA A 19 -38.09 -5.66 -1.74
N PHE A 20 -38.04 -6.96 -1.99
CA PHE A 20 -37.91 -7.47 -3.35
C PHE A 20 -39.17 -8.17 -3.84
N PRO A 21 -39.87 -7.68 -4.89
CA PRO A 21 -40.91 -8.45 -5.55
C PRO A 21 -40.31 -9.54 -6.43
N LEU A 22 -40.69 -10.80 -6.21
CA LEU A 22 -40.42 -11.90 -7.14
C LEU A 22 -41.19 -11.63 -8.47
N ALA A 23 -40.43 -11.28 -9.51
CA ALA A 23 -40.93 -11.37 -10.88
C ALA A 23 -39.94 -12.27 -11.64
N ALA A 24 -40.41 -13.51 -11.90
CA ALA A 24 -39.73 -14.42 -12.80
C ALA A 24 -39.98 -13.99 -14.24
N GLN A 25 -38.96 -13.49 -14.91
CA GLN A 25 -38.87 -13.43 -16.36
C GLN A 25 -37.62 -14.16 -16.80
N THR A 26 -37.78 -15.07 -17.76
CA THR A 26 -36.70 -15.78 -18.45
C THR A 26 -35.99 -14.80 -19.34
N GLU A 27 -34.81 -14.33 -18.93
CA GLU A 27 -33.89 -13.54 -19.75
C GLU A 27 -32.49 -14.14 -19.74
N ASP A 28 -31.80 -13.99 -20.85
CA ASP A 28 -30.47 -14.53 -21.11
C ASP A 28 -29.48 -14.20 -20.01
N THR A 29 -28.74 -15.19 -19.56
CA THR A 29 -27.71 -15.06 -18.55
C THR A 29 -26.59 -14.20 -19.11
N LEU A 30 -26.43 -12.99 -18.62
CA LEU A 30 -25.33 -12.11 -18.99
C LEU A 30 -24.06 -12.59 -18.28
N ILE A 31 -23.37 -13.56 -18.87
CA ILE A 31 -22.02 -13.92 -18.42
C ILE A 31 -21.09 -12.81 -18.94
N VAL A 32 -20.77 -11.85 -18.08
CA VAL A 32 -19.75 -10.83 -18.37
C VAL A 32 -18.39 -11.47 -18.15
N THR A 33 -17.86 -12.14 -19.17
CA THR A 33 -16.46 -12.52 -19.21
C THR A 33 -15.65 -11.34 -19.74
N ALA A 34 -14.60 -10.94 -19.01
CA ALA A 34 -13.68 -9.92 -19.47
C ALA A 34 -13.06 -10.36 -20.83
N LYS A 35 -13.06 -9.45 -21.80
CA LYS A 35 -12.33 -9.70 -23.06
C LYS A 35 -10.82 -9.67 -22.77
N PRO A 36 -9.97 -10.34 -23.59
CA PRO A 36 -8.52 -10.33 -23.39
C PRO A 36 -7.92 -8.93 -23.22
N ASP A 37 -8.46 -7.92 -23.89
CA ASP A 37 -8.04 -6.51 -23.81
C ASP A 37 -8.43 -5.81 -22.51
N ASP A 38 -9.36 -6.38 -21.74
CA ASP A 38 -9.84 -5.85 -20.45
C ASP A 38 -9.22 -6.60 -19.24
N SER A 39 -8.29 -7.53 -19.47
CA SER A 39 -7.59 -8.28 -18.40
C SER A 39 -6.88 -7.35 -17.44
N ALA A 40 -6.89 -7.68 -16.14
CA ALA A 40 -6.20 -6.94 -15.11
C ALA A 40 -4.68 -6.86 -15.28
N SER A 41 -4.09 -7.73 -16.10
CA SER A 41 -2.68 -7.70 -16.50
C SER A 41 -2.39 -6.90 -17.76
N ALA A 42 -3.43 -6.49 -18.51
CA ALA A 42 -3.30 -5.68 -19.71
C ALA A 42 -3.07 -4.20 -19.40
N GLN A 43 -2.56 -3.46 -20.39
CA GLN A 43 -2.42 -2.01 -20.28
C GLN A 43 -3.79 -1.35 -20.20
N THR A 44 -4.03 -0.63 -19.10
CA THR A 44 -5.27 0.13 -18.94
C THR A 44 -5.14 1.50 -19.59
N GLN A 45 -6.03 1.80 -20.53
CA GLN A 45 -6.12 3.11 -21.16
C GLN A 45 -7.00 4.04 -20.31
N GLY A 46 -6.49 5.23 -19.95
CA GLY A 46 -7.24 6.22 -19.17
C GLY A 46 -7.14 6.00 -17.65
N TYR A 47 -8.12 6.55 -16.93
CA TYR A 47 -8.17 6.52 -15.46
C TYR A 47 -9.08 5.43 -14.89
N SER A 48 -9.93 4.84 -15.72
CA SER A 48 -10.90 3.82 -15.28
C SER A 48 -10.47 2.43 -15.73
N ALA A 49 -10.15 1.57 -14.77
CA ALA A 49 -9.98 0.15 -15.02
C ALA A 49 -11.34 -0.56 -14.94
N LYS A 50 -11.52 -1.62 -15.72
CA LYS A 50 -12.76 -2.39 -15.72
C LYS A 50 -12.71 -3.63 -14.84
N THR A 51 -11.52 -4.21 -14.67
CA THR A 51 -11.32 -5.49 -13.96
C THR A 51 -10.23 -5.37 -12.92
N SER A 52 -10.22 -6.30 -11.96
CA SER A 52 -9.16 -6.50 -10.99
C SER A 52 -9.04 -7.97 -10.61
N THR A 53 -7.81 -8.46 -10.46
CA THR A 53 -7.52 -9.77 -9.86
C THR A 53 -7.35 -9.68 -8.34
N GLY A 54 -7.22 -8.47 -7.80
CA GLY A 54 -6.83 -8.26 -6.41
C GLY A 54 -7.86 -8.76 -5.38
N ALA A 55 -9.15 -8.73 -5.70
CA ALA A 55 -10.20 -9.13 -4.77
C ALA A 55 -10.48 -10.64 -4.75
N THR A 56 -10.24 -11.34 -5.87
CA THR A 56 -10.70 -12.74 -6.07
C THR A 56 -9.63 -13.66 -6.64
N LYS A 57 -8.43 -13.13 -6.99
CA LYS A 57 -7.38 -13.85 -7.72
C LYS A 57 -7.82 -14.33 -9.11
N THR A 58 -8.96 -13.82 -9.62
CA THR A 58 -9.51 -14.00 -10.96
C THR A 58 -9.73 -12.65 -11.62
N ASP A 59 -9.75 -12.58 -12.95
CA ASP A 59 -10.09 -11.36 -13.68
C ASP A 59 -11.59 -11.06 -13.56
N GLN A 60 -12.00 -10.40 -12.46
CA GLN A 60 -13.39 -10.01 -12.27
C GLN A 60 -13.65 -8.54 -12.65
N PRO A 61 -14.80 -8.25 -13.28
CA PRO A 61 -15.25 -6.89 -13.47
C PRO A 61 -15.44 -6.19 -12.11
N LEU A 62 -14.95 -4.96 -11.99
CA LEU A 62 -15.07 -4.19 -10.76
C LEU A 62 -16.52 -3.98 -10.34
N ILE A 63 -17.43 -3.86 -11.32
CA ILE A 63 -18.87 -3.66 -11.08
C ILE A 63 -19.55 -4.87 -10.44
N THR A 64 -19.03 -6.09 -10.66
CA THR A 64 -19.56 -7.34 -10.08
C THR A 64 -18.73 -7.86 -8.90
N THR A 65 -17.68 -7.16 -8.50
CA THR A 65 -16.84 -7.49 -7.35
C THR A 65 -17.48 -6.98 -6.06
N ALA A 66 -17.89 -7.87 -5.16
CA ALA A 66 -18.59 -7.52 -3.91
C ALA A 66 -17.61 -7.09 -2.79
N GLN A 67 -16.74 -6.15 -3.07
CA GLN A 67 -15.73 -5.56 -2.16
C GLN A 67 -15.31 -4.18 -2.65
N SER A 68 -14.85 -3.34 -1.72
CA SER A 68 -14.24 -2.05 -2.06
C SER A 68 -12.86 -2.26 -2.68
N VAL A 69 -12.74 -1.97 -3.97
CA VAL A 69 -11.49 -2.06 -4.74
C VAL A 69 -11.28 -0.77 -5.52
N SER A 70 -10.12 -0.16 -5.38
CA SER A 70 -9.68 0.97 -6.20
C SER A 70 -8.53 0.52 -7.10
N VAL A 71 -8.52 1.00 -8.33
CA VAL A 71 -7.45 0.74 -9.29
C VAL A 71 -6.83 2.05 -9.74
N ILE A 72 -5.54 2.20 -9.46
CA ILE A 72 -4.74 3.35 -9.87
C ILE A 72 -3.97 2.95 -11.13
N THR A 73 -4.30 3.56 -12.24
CA THR A 73 -3.72 3.21 -13.53
C THR A 73 -2.34 3.86 -13.74
N ARG A 74 -1.55 3.30 -14.67
CA ARG A 74 -0.26 3.88 -15.08
C ARG A 74 -0.38 5.34 -15.51
N LEU A 75 -1.45 5.69 -16.24
CA LEU A 75 -1.68 7.07 -16.67
C LEU A 75 -1.89 8.00 -15.48
N GLN A 76 -2.68 7.57 -14.49
CA GLN A 76 -2.88 8.34 -13.25
C GLN A 76 -1.57 8.55 -12.49
N ILE A 77 -0.77 7.49 -12.33
CA ILE A 77 0.56 7.54 -11.67
C ILE A 77 1.47 8.57 -12.38
N ALA A 78 1.51 8.54 -13.71
CA ALA A 78 2.34 9.42 -14.52
C ALA A 78 1.85 10.88 -14.48
N ASP A 79 0.54 11.13 -14.60
CA ASP A 79 -0.05 12.47 -14.58
C ASP A 79 0.09 13.13 -13.20
N GLN A 80 -0.01 12.37 -12.11
CA GLN A 80 0.19 12.87 -10.75
C GLN A 80 1.68 13.00 -10.37
N GLY A 81 2.60 12.50 -11.21
CA GLY A 81 4.04 12.60 -10.99
C GLY A 81 4.53 11.82 -9.77
N ALA A 82 3.88 10.69 -9.45
CA ALA A 82 4.22 9.88 -8.30
C ALA A 82 5.58 9.17 -8.48
N ASN A 83 6.46 9.30 -7.48
CA ASN A 83 7.77 8.67 -7.41
C ASN A 83 7.86 7.53 -6.38
N THR A 84 6.80 7.34 -5.58
CA THR A 84 6.63 6.23 -4.63
C THR A 84 5.21 5.69 -4.74
N VAL A 85 4.99 4.46 -4.26
CA VAL A 85 3.63 3.87 -4.20
C VAL A 85 2.76 4.69 -3.25
N SER A 86 3.28 5.14 -2.13
CA SER A 86 2.57 6.04 -1.21
C SER A 86 2.05 7.31 -1.91
N GLN A 87 2.84 7.92 -2.79
CA GLN A 87 2.40 9.08 -3.57
C GLN A 87 1.31 8.73 -4.59
N ALA A 88 1.41 7.58 -5.24
CA ALA A 88 0.39 7.12 -6.20
C ALA A 88 -0.98 6.89 -5.55
N LEU A 89 -1.03 6.63 -4.25
CA LEU A 89 -2.25 6.33 -3.50
C LEU A 89 -2.96 7.56 -2.90
N GLN A 90 -2.39 8.76 -3.01
CA GLN A 90 -2.88 9.96 -2.30
C GLN A 90 -4.28 10.44 -2.69
N TYR A 91 -4.84 9.96 -3.81
CA TYR A 91 -6.18 10.28 -4.28
C TYR A 91 -7.18 9.13 -4.08
N THR A 92 -6.80 8.09 -3.33
CA THR A 92 -7.59 6.87 -3.12
C THR A 92 -8.37 6.95 -1.81
N PRO A 93 -9.69 6.63 -1.78
CA PRO A 93 -10.46 6.66 -0.54
C PRO A 93 -10.01 5.57 0.43
N GLY A 94 -10.15 5.83 1.74
CA GLY A 94 -9.74 4.90 2.80
C GLY A 94 -8.24 4.74 2.98
N VAL A 95 -7.42 5.49 2.24
CA VAL A 95 -5.96 5.39 2.25
C VAL A 95 -5.33 6.67 2.79
N TYR A 96 -4.56 6.56 3.87
CA TYR A 96 -3.67 7.61 4.33
C TYR A 96 -2.21 7.17 4.11
N SER A 97 -1.59 7.68 3.05
CA SER A 97 -0.27 7.22 2.57
C SER A 97 0.83 8.29 2.69
N SER A 98 0.57 9.40 3.37
CA SER A 98 1.50 10.52 3.49
C SER A 98 1.90 10.88 4.91
N PHE A 99 1.68 9.99 5.89
CA PHE A 99 1.98 10.32 7.28
C PHE A 99 3.50 10.43 7.58
N GLY A 100 4.36 9.82 6.78
CA GLY A 100 5.81 10.04 6.82
C GLY A 100 6.27 11.38 6.22
N GLY A 101 5.35 12.15 5.62
CA GLY A 101 5.62 13.47 5.06
C GLY A 101 6.69 13.48 3.99
N GLY A 102 7.75 14.27 4.21
CA GLY A 102 8.91 14.36 3.32
C GLY A 102 9.89 13.20 3.43
N ALA A 103 9.68 12.23 4.35
CA ALA A 103 10.51 11.04 4.47
C ALA A 103 9.96 9.92 3.59
N THR A 104 10.58 9.67 2.44
CA THR A 104 10.07 8.80 1.37
C THR A 104 10.76 7.44 1.26
N ARG A 105 11.66 7.11 2.18
CA ARG A 105 12.42 5.84 2.18
C ARG A 105 11.57 4.58 2.30
N PHE A 106 10.36 4.69 2.85
CA PHE A 106 9.38 3.63 2.98
C PHE A 106 8.04 4.05 2.37
N ASP A 107 7.29 3.09 1.82
CA ASP A 107 5.90 3.30 1.45
C ASP A 107 5.03 3.12 2.70
N THR A 108 4.75 4.24 3.38
CA THR A 108 3.92 4.27 4.58
C THR A 108 2.45 4.35 4.20
N ILE A 109 1.70 3.24 4.36
CA ILE A 109 0.32 3.14 3.92
C ILE A 109 -0.57 2.70 5.07
N SER A 110 -1.53 3.54 5.43
CA SER A 110 -2.62 3.22 6.35
C SER A 110 -3.91 3.01 5.56
N LEU A 111 -4.57 1.88 5.77
CA LEU A 111 -5.85 1.54 5.16
C LEU A 111 -6.92 1.51 6.23
N ARG A 112 -8.01 2.29 6.07
CA ARG A 112 -9.11 2.40 7.04
C ARG A 112 -8.64 2.73 8.46
N GLY A 113 -7.51 3.45 8.57
CA GLY A 113 -6.86 3.83 9.83
C GLY A 113 -5.96 2.76 10.45
N TYR A 114 -5.86 1.59 9.85
CA TYR A 114 -4.91 0.58 10.30
C TYR A 114 -3.56 0.79 9.61
N HIS A 115 -2.59 1.18 10.39
CA HIS A 115 -1.19 1.17 10.05
C HIS A 115 -0.51 0.21 11.02
N GLY A 116 0.39 -0.58 10.59
CA GLY A 116 1.09 -1.47 11.51
C GLY A 116 1.85 -2.50 10.70
N GLY A 117 3.10 -2.66 11.04
CA GLY A 117 3.98 -3.45 10.21
C GLY A 117 4.09 -2.83 8.81
N ASP A 118 4.17 -1.56 8.74
CA ASP A 118 4.17 -0.56 7.65
C ASP A 118 4.26 -1.08 6.19
N VAL A 119 4.57 -2.35 5.99
CA VAL A 119 4.92 -2.99 4.74
C VAL A 119 4.27 -4.35 4.54
N ASP A 120 3.58 -4.88 5.53
CA ASP A 120 2.96 -6.21 5.44
C ASP A 120 1.72 -6.25 4.54
N ASN A 121 1.34 -5.14 3.95
CA ASN A 121 0.19 -5.03 3.06
C ASN A 121 0.54 -4.89 1.57
N LEU A 122 1.83 -4.92 1.20
CA LEU A 122 2.28 -4.81 -0.20
C LEU A 122 2.47 -6.17 -0.86
N PHE A 123 1.95 -6.28 -2.08
CA PHE A 123 2.09 -7.43 -2.96
C PHE A 123 2.60 -6.98 -4.33
N LEU A 124 3.35 -7.83 -5.00
CA LEU A 124 3.78 -7.64 -6.38
C LEU A 124 3.31 -8.84 -7.21
N ASP A 125 2.50 -8.58 -8.23
CA ASP A 125 1.88 -9.62 -9.09
C ASP A 125 1.16 -10.72 -8.27
N GLY A 126 0.45 -10.31 -7.21
CA GLY A 126 -0.27 -11.21 -6.31
C GLY A 126 0.60 -11.96 -5.28
N MET A 127 1.92 -11.79 -5.35
CA MET A 127 2.87 -12.39 -4.39
C MET A 127 3.23 -11.37 -3.30
N ARG A 128 3.20 -11.81 -2.05
CA ARG A 128 3.56 -10.94 -0.92
C ARG A 128 5.02 -10.47 -1.03
N LEU A 129 5.23 -9.17 -0.89
CA LEU A 129 6.55 -8.58 -0.69
C LEU A 129 6.97 -8.82 0.76
N MET A 130 7.68 -9.93 0.99
CA MET A 130 8.12 -10.34 2.32
C MET A 130 9.18 -9.38 2.86
N SER A 131 8.89 -8.75 3.99
CA SER A 131 9.73 -7.76 4.65
C SER A 131 9.72 -7.94 6.17
N ASP A 132 10.62 -7.26 6.85
CA ASP A 132 10.70 -7.23 8.31
C ASP A 132 10.76 -5.78 8.79
N GLY A 133 9.59 -5.14 8.96
CA GLY A 133 9.45 -3.74 9.37
C GLY A 133 10.15 -3.42 10.69
N GLY A 134 10.17 -4.36 11.63
CA GLY A 134 10.87 -4.18 12.91
C GLY A 134 12.39 -4.08 12.81
N SER A 135 12.97 -4.33 11.64
CA SER A 135 14.41 -4.22 11.36
C SER A 135 14.75 -3.19 10.28
N HIS A 136 13.79 -2.38 9.85
CA HIS A 136 13.92 -1.48 8.69
C HIS A 136 14.23 -2.20 7.36
N ASN A 137 14.14 -3.53 7.32
CA ASN A 137 14.35 -4.31 6.11
C ASN A 137 13.04 -4.42 5.33
N VAL A 138 12.77 -3.37 4.55
CA VAL A 138 11.50 -3.09 3.89
C VAL A 138 11.74 -2.91 2.41
N LEU A 139 10.95 -3.61 1.59
CA LEU A 139 10.96 -3.50 0.14
C LEU A 139 10.22 -2.24 -0.34
N GLN A 140 10.71 -1.65 -1.44
CA GLN A 140 10.04 -0.53 -2.08
C GLN A 140 10.18 -0.64 -3.61
N ILE A 141 9.07 -0.78 -4.30
CA ILE A 141 9.03 -0.85 -5.76
C ILE A 141 8.78 0.56 -6.34
N ASP A 142 9.65 0.99 -7.26
CA ASP A 142 9.44 2.28 -7.92
C ASP A 142 8.25 2.22 -8.88
N PRO A 143 7.33 3.21 -8.88
CA PRO A 143 6.17 3.23 -9.77
C PRO A 143 6.51 3.16 -11.27
N TRP A 144 7.74 3.46 -11.68
CA TRP A 144 8.16 3.30 -13.07
C TRP A 144 8.08 1.87 -13.58
N PHE A 145 8.21 0.87 -12.70
CA PHE A 145 8.12 -0.56 -13.02
C PHE A 145 6.70 -1.12 -12.99
N ILE A 146 5.72 -0.30 -12.58
CA ILE A 146 4.35 -0.72 -12.29
C ILE A 146 3.41 -0.30 -13.43
N GLU A 147 2.51 -1.19 -13.84
CA GLU A 147 1.42 -0.91 -14.77
C GLU A 147 0.20 -0.35 -14.05
N ARG A 148 -0.11 -0.88 -12.86
CA ARG A 148 -1.25 -0.46 -12.05
C ARG A 148 -1.08 -0.85 -10.58
N VAL A 149 -1.84 -0.18 -9.72
CA VAL A 149 -1.93 -0.50 -8.31
C VAL A 149 -3.38 -0.81 -7.97
N ASP A 150 -3.65 -1.98 -7.40
CA ASP A 150 -4.96 -2.36 -6.88
C ASP A 150 -4.97 -2.22 -5.35
N VAL A 151 -5.91 -1.46 -4.81
CA VAL A 151 -6.12 -1.31 -3.37
C VAL A 151 -7.39 -2.06 -2.99
N ILE A 152 -7.23 -3.17 -2.28
CA ILE A 152 -8.31 -4.00 -1.78
C ILE A 152 -8.51 -3.67 -0.31
N ARG A 153 -9.63 -3.02 0.02
CA ARG A 153 -9.91 -2.54 1.38
C ARG A 153 -10.65 -3.58 2.19
N GLY A 154 -10.27 -3.69 3.46
CA GLY A 154 -10.79 -4.64 4.43
C GLY A 154 -10.03 -5.96 4.48
N PRO A 155 -10.33 -6.81 5.49
CA PRO A 155 -9.66 -8.07 5.74
C PRO A 155 -9.61 -8.99 4.51
N SER A 156 -8.44 -9.55 4.21
CA SER A 156 -8.20 -10.29 2.96
C SER A 156 -7.49 -11.63 3.19
N SER A 157 -7.47 -12.14 4.44
CA SER A 157 -6.72 -13.36 4.77
C SER A 157 -7.25 -14.62 4.10
N ALA A 158 -8.52 -14.67 3.77
CA ALA A 158 -9.11 -15.84 3.07
C ALA A 158 -8.42 -16.16 1.72
N LEU A 159 -7.78 -15.18 1.09
CA LEU A 159 -7.06 -15.35 -0.18
C LEU A 159 -5.56 -15.13 -0.07
N TYR A 160 -5.13 -14.24 0.83
CA TYR A 160 -3.77 -13.75 0.92
C TYR A 160 -3.01 -14.23 2.17
N GLY A 161 -3.66 -15.04 3.01
CA GLY A 161 -3.10 -15.48 4.27
C GLY A 161 -2.94 -14.32 5.26
N GLN A 162 -1.78 -14.21 5.88
CA GLN A 162 -1.51 -13.05 6.74
C GLN A 162 -1.85 -11.74 6.01
N SER A 163 -2.65 -10.87 6.62
CA SER A 163 -2.94 -9.54 6.10
C SER A 163 -3.24 -8.57 7.24
N VAL A 164 -2.97 -7.27 7.03
CA VAL A 164 -3.42 -6.24 7.96
C VAL A 164 -4.94 -6.05 7.87
N PRO A 165 -5.60 -5.62 8.95
CA PRO A 165 -7.06 -5.48 8.97
C PRO A 165 -7.60 -4.54 7.89
N GLY A 166 -6.90 -3.45 7.60
CA GLY A 166 -7.33 -2.43 6.64
C GLY A 166 -7.37 -2.89 5.19
N GLY A 167 -6.59 -3.92 4.83
CA GLY A 167 -6.55 -4.45 3.47
C GLY A 167 -5.16 -4.66 2.90
N VAL A 168 -5.10 -4.85 1.59
CA VAL A 168 -3.87 -5.12 0.84
C VAL A 168 -3.73 -4.20 -0.37
N VAL A 169 -2.50 -3.94 -0.77
CA VAL A 169 -2.13 -3.16 -1.96
C VAL A 169 -1.35 -4.07 -2.89
N ASN A 170 -1.90 -4.38 -4.05
CA ASN A 170 -1.26 -5.21 -5.04
C ASN A 170 -0.72 -4.36 -6.19
N LEU A 171 0.57 -4.48 -6.43
CA LEU A 171 1.28 -3.84 -7.53
C LEU A 171 1.30 -4.80 -8.70
N THR A 172 0.84 -4.38 -9.87
CA THR A 172 0.95 -5.17 -11.10
C THR A 172 2.11 -4.64 -11.91
N SER A 173 3.06 -5.50 -12.22
CA SER A 173 4.25 -5.15 -12.97
C SER A 173 3.95 -4.96 -14.46
N LYS A 174 4.77 -4.17 -15.15
CA LYS A 174 4.76 -4.08 -16.62
C LYS A 174 5.27 -5.39 -17.22
N ARG A 175 4.52 -5.95 -18.17
CA ARG A 175 4.81 -7.24 -18.82
C ARG A 175 5.39 -7.06 -20.23
N PRO A 176 6.21 -8.00 -20.73
CA PRO A 176 6.61 -8.04 -22.14
C PRO A 176 5.42 -8.02 -23.08
N GLN A 177 5.55 -7.33 -24.22
CA GLN A 177 4.55 -7.23 -25.27
C GLN A 177 5.14 -7.77 -26.57
N PHE A 178 4.30 -8.38 -27.41
CA PHE A 178 4.71 -8.85 -28.75
C PHE A 178 4.74 -7.72 -29.80
N SER A 179 4.32 -6.51 -29.42
CA SER A 179 4.47 -5.29 -30.23
C SER A 179 5.58 -4.44 -29.67
N GLN A 180 6.39 -3.87 -30.54
CA GLN A 180 7.45 -2.94 -30.17
C GLN A 180 6.85 -1.69 -29.49
N GLN A 181 7.33 -1.39 -28.29
CA GLN A 181 7.01 -0.18 -27.54
C GLN A 181 8.25 0.30 -26.80
N GLY A 182 8.46 1.60 -26.77
CA GLY A 182 9.57 2.20 -26.05
C GLY A 182 9.18 3.49 -25.39
N HIS A 183 9.72 3.72 -24.19
CA HIS A 183 9.56 4.94 -23.42
C HIS A 183 10.91 5.36 -22.86
N PHE A 184 11.29 6.59 -23.10
CA PHE A 184 12.46 7.20 -22.53
C PHE A 184 12.09 8.52 -21.86
N ARG A 185 12.67 8.82 -20.70
CA ARG A 185 12.46 10.12 -20.05
C ARG A 185 13.70 10.61 -19.32
N LEU A 186 13.86 11.94 -19.32
CA LEU A 186 14.79 12.69 -18.48
C LEU A 186 13.98 13.61 -17.59
N THR A 187 14.31 13.65 -16.31
CA THR A 187 13.58 14.46 -15.31
C THR A 187 14.57 15.35 -14.57
N GLY A 188 14.18 16.59 -14.35
CA GLY A 188 14.88 17.55 -13.50
C GLY A 188 13.87 18.33 -12.66
N GLY A 189 14.29 18.88 -11.51
CA GLY A 189 13.34 19.59 -10.66
C GLY A 189 13.95 20.27 -9.43
N THR A 190 13.05 20.70 -8.56
CA THR A 190 13.43 21.23 -7.23
C THR A 190 14.24 20.20 -6.46
N GLN A 191 14.91 20.62 -5.39
CA GLN A 191 15.78 19.78 -4.55
C GLN A 191 16.84 19.02 -5.37
N ASN A 192 17.45 19.70 -6.37
CA ASN A 192 18.44 19.11 -7.27
C ASN A 192 18.01 17.79 -7.92
N THR A 193 16.71 17.55 -8.08
CA THR A 193 16.19 16.33 -8.68
C THR A 193 16.72 16.13 -10.08
N LYS A 194 17.28 14.94 -10.34
CA LYS A 194 17.77 14.50 -11.63
C LYS A 194 17.41 13.02 -11.80
N GLY A 195 16.92 12.68 -12.98
CA GLY A 195 16.54 11.30 -13.28
C GLY A 195 16.62 10.99 -14.75
N ALA A 196 16.86 9.71 -15.05
CA ALA A 196 16.72 9.14 -16.36
C ALA A 196 16.05 7.79 -16.24
N ALA A 197 15.14 7.47 -17.14
CA ALA A 197 14.47 6.19 -17.15
C ALA A 197 14.17 5.74 -18.59
N PHE A 198 14.20 4.42 -18.79
CA PHE A 198 13.82 3.80 -20.04
C PHE A 198 12.97 2.57 -19.79
N ASP A 199 12.17 2.22 -20.78
CA ASP A 199 11.29 1.05 -20.77
C ASP A 199 11.12 0.63 -22.22
N TYR A 200 11.55 -0.58 -22.57
CA TYR A 200 11.49 -1.09 -23.94
C TYR A 200 11.02 -2.54 -23.93
N THR A 201 10.11 -2.86 -24.84
CA THR A 201 9.60 -4.21 -25.06
C THR A 201 9.48 -4.51 -26.54
N ASP A 202 9.72 -5.77 -26.92
CA ASP A 202 9.57 -6.24 -28.27
C ASP A 202 9.43 -7.78 -28.32
N ALA A 203 8.95 -8.30 -29.45
CA ALA A 203 8.98 -9.72 -29.73
C ALA A 203 10.37 -10.18 -30.14
N ILE A 204 10.80 -11.37 -29.69
CA ILE A 204 11.93 -12.09 -30.27
C ILE A 204 11.43 -12.88 -31.47
N ASN A 205 10.25 -13.49 -31.34
CA ASN A 205 9.48 -14.21 -32.37
C ASN A 205 8.02 -14.34 -31.89
N ASP A 206 7.20 -15.09 -32.60
CA ASP A 206 5.76 -15.27 -32.30
C ASP A 206 5.47 -15.94 -30.96
N GLN A 207 6.47 -16.51 -30.27
CA GLN A 207 6.31 -17.22 -28.99
C GLN A 207 7.06 -16.54 -27.84
N TRP A 208 8.00 -15.66 -28.13
CA TRP A 208 8.85 -15.03 -27.12
C TRP A 208 8.83 -13.52 -27.24
N ALA A 209 8.54 -12.85 -26.14
CA ALA A 209 8.66 -11.41 -26.00
C ALA A 209 9.54 -11.07 -24.78
N TRP A 210 10.20 -9.93 -24.83
CA TRP A 210 11.05 -9.46 -23.74
C TRP A 210 10.76 -8.00 -23.40
N ARG A 211 11.09 -7.61 -22.18
CA ARG A 211 11.03 -6.22 -21.73
C ARG A 211 12.23 -5.91 -20.85
N LEU A 212 12.79 -4.73 -21.02
CA LEU A 212 13.84 -4.21 -20.18
C LEU A 212 13.44 -2.80 -19.70
N ILE A 213 13.34 -2.65 -18.39
CA ILE A 213 13.00 -1.38 -17.76
C ILE A 213 14.19 -0.97 -16.89
N GLY A 214 14.57 0.30 -16.93
CA GLY A 214 15.65 0.80 -16.08
C GLY A 214 15.42 2.25 -15.67
N MET A 215 15.99 2.63 -14.52
CA MET A 215 15.94 4.00 -14.06
C MET A 215 17.10 4.35 -13.12
N THR A 216 17.40 5.64 -13.10
CA THR A 216 18.23 6.26 -12.07
C THR A 216 17.57 7.56 -11.62
N ARG A 217 17.61 7.83 -10.32
CA ARG A 217 17.13 9.08 -9.73
C ARG A 217 18.05 9.50 -8.60
N SER A 218 18.25 10.80 -8.49
CA SER A 218 18.96 11.43 -7.39
C SER A 218 18.30 12.77 -7.08
N SER A 219 18.07 13.05 -5.80
CA SER A 219 17.56 14.34 -5.33
C SER A 219 18.08 14.62 -3.92
N ASP A 220 18.25 15.88 -3.57
CA ASP A 220 18.27 16.25 -2.17
C ASP A 220 16.87 16.07 -1.59
N THR A 221 16.72 15.91 -0.28
CA THR A 221 15.42 15.94 0.36
C THR A 221 15.09 17.32 0.91
N GLN A 222 13.90 17.52 1.47
CA GLN A 222 13.58 18.78 2.16
C GLN A 222 14.41 18.99 3.43
N TYR A 223 15.00 17.94 4.00
CA TYR A 223 15.79 18.02 5.24
C TYR A 223 17.26 18.30 4.93
N ASP A 224 17.86 19.22 5.68
CA ASP A 224 19.24 19.65 5.48
C ASP A 224 20.22 18.46 5.49
N HIS A 225 21.14 18.45 4.53
CA HIS A 225 22.21 17.45 4.39
C HIS A 225 21.75 16.01 4.15
N THR A 226 20.52 15.80 3.67
CA THR A 226 20.02 14.47 3.32
C THR A 226 19.71 14.34 1.84
N ARG A 227 19.88 13.13 1.30
CA ARG A 227 19.78 12.85 -0.13
C ARG A 227 19.14 11.50 -0.38
N GLU A 228 18.43 11.38 -1.49
CA GLU A 228 17.90 10.13 -2.04
C GLU A 228 18.60 9.79 -3.35
N GLU A 229 19.03 8.53 -3.48
CA GLU A 229 19.57 7.99 -4.71
C GLU A 229 19.04 6.58 -4.97
N ARG A 230 18.63 6.34 -6.21
CA ARG A 230 18.15 5.03 -6.66
C ARG A 230 18.66 4.66 -8.03
N TYR A 231 19.05 3.41 -8.17
CA TYR A 231 19.36 2.73 -9.41
C TYR A 231 18.56 1.44 -9.46
N ALA A 232 17.79 1.24 -10.52
CA ALA A 232 17.00 0.03 -10.65
C ALA A 232 16.91 -0.44 -12.10
N ILE A 233 16.84 -1.77 -12.28
CA ILE A 233 16.67 -2.41 -13.58
C ILE A 233 15.80 -3.66 -13.43
N SER A 234 14.89 -3.88 -14.38
CA SER A 234 13.99 -5.04 -14.40
C SER A 234 13.95 -5.65 -15.80
N PRO A 235 14.76 -6.68 -16.07
CA PRO A 235 14.59 -7.54 -17.24
C PRO A 235 13.45 -8.53 -17.01
N SER A 236 12.65 -8.78 -18.06
CA SER A 236 11.64 -9.83 -18.07
C SER A 236 11.52 -10.50 -19.43
N LEU A 237 11.11 -11.77 -19.41
CA LEU A 237 10.97 -12.63 -20.58
C LEU A 237 9.64 -13.37 -20.50
N LEU A 238 8.83 -13.27 -21.53
CA LEU A 238 7.57 -13.98 -21.67
C LEU A 238 7.71 -15.05 -22.74
N TRP A 239 7.38 -16.29 -22.40
CA TRP A 239 7.20 -17.40 -23.32
C TRP A 239 5.71 -17.75 -23.41
N GLN A 240 5.17 -17.69 -24.62
CA GLN A 240 3.77 -17.98 -24.92
C GLN A 240 3.70 -18.78 -26.22
N PRO A 241 3.90 -20.12 -26.16
CA PRO A 241 3.96 -20.96 -27.33
C PRO A 241 2.61 -21.09 -28.07
N ASP A 242 1.52 -20.88 -27.34
CA ASP A 242 0.13 -20.97 -27.78
C ASP A 242 -0.76 -20.05 -26.95
N SER A 243 -2.08 -20.08 -27.20
CA SER A 243 -3.07 -19.33 -26.44
C SER A 243 -3.26 -19.82 -25.00
N ASP A 244 -2.90 -21.07 -24.73
CA ASP A 244 -3.24 -21.79 -23.51
C ASP A 244 -2.11 -21.79 -22.47
N THR A 245 -0.87 -21.50 -22.93
CA THR A 245 0.34 -21.61 -22.11
C THR A 245 1.09 -20.29 -22.07
N SER A 246 1.45 -19.83 -20.86
CA SER A 246 2.39 -18.72 -20.71
C SER A 246 3.33 -18.93 -19.53
N LEU A 247 4.58 -18.49 -19.68
CA LEU A 247 5.59 -18.42 -18.64
C LEU A 247 6.25 -17.05 -18.67
N LEU A 248 6.08 -16.28 -17.61
CA LEU A 248 6.80 -15.03 -17.38
C LEU A 248 7.95 -15.28 -16.41
N LEU A 249 9.14 -14.84 -16.77
CA LEU A 249 10.32 -14.78 -15.90
C LEU A 249 10.71 -13.31 -15.72
N ARG A 250 11.01 -12.90 -14.50
CA ARG A 250 11.35 -11.51 -14.19
C ARG A 250 12.39 -11.42 -13.08
N ALA A 251 13.24 -10.40 -13.17
CA ALA A 251 14.12 -9.99 -12.09
C ALA A 251 13.97 -8.49 -11.86
N ASP A 252 13.86 -8.08 -10.58
CA ASP A 252 13.90 -6.68 -10.15
C ASP A 252 15.14 -6.48 -9.30
N LEU A 253 16.04 -5.63 -9.77
CA LEU A 253 17.32 -5.35 -9.13
C LEU A 253 17.38 -3.86 -8.81
N GLN A 254 17.46 -3.53 -7.51
CA GLN A 254 17.48 -2.14 -7.05
C GLN A 254 18.61 -1.91 -6.06
N LYS A 255 19.19 -0.72 -6.11
CA LYS A 255 20.14 -0.22 -5.12
C LYS A 255 19.78 1.23 -4.79
N ASP A 256 19.59 1.50 -3.51
CA ASP A 256 19.43 2.83 -2.94
C ASP A 256 20.67 3.13 -2.09
N PRO A 257 21.70 3.78 -2.66
CA PRO A 257 22.91 4.14 -1.90
C PRO A 257 22.64 5.16 -0.80
N SER A 258 21.57 5.94 -0.95
CA SER A 258 21.06 6.87 0.04
C SER A 258 19.53 6.86 -0.01
N GLY A 259 18.90 6.60 1.11
CA GLY A 259 17.45 6.52 1.25
C GLY A 259 16.81 7.74 1.93
N GLY A 260 17.51 8.87 1.97
CA GLY A 260 16.97 10.11 2.52
C GLY A 260 16.94 10.17 4.05
N TYR A 261 16.07 11.02 4.55
CA TYR A 261 15.93 11.31 5.97
C TYR A 261 15.23 10.19 6.74
N HIS A 262 15.76 9.84 7.92
CA HIS A 262 15.20 8.85 8.84
C HIS A 262 15.07 9.40 10.27
N GLY A 263 14.72 10.63 10.44
CA GLY A 263 14.52 11.25 11.75
C GLY A 263 13.09 11.68 11.98
N SER A 264 12.88 12.37 13.09
CA SER A 264 11.62 12.98 13.48
C SER A 264 11.88 14.11 14.48
N LEU A 265 10.96 15.04 14.58
CA LEU A 265 11.12 16.22 15.45
C LEU A 265 10.02 16.24 16.54
N PRO A 266 10.29 16.83 17.72
CA PRO A 266 9.26 16.93 18.75
C PRO A 266 8.16 17.93 18.34
N LEU A 267 6.93 17.70 18.84
CA LEU A 267 5.79 18.58 18.64
C LEU A 267 6.05 19.99 19.21
N ASP A 268 6.72 20.05 20.36
CA ASP A 268 7.31 21.26 20.90
C ASP A 268 8.56 21.64 20.08
N GLY A 269 8.54 22.77 19.47
CA GLY A 269 9.51 23.22 18.48
C GLY A 269 8.98 23.16 17.04
N THR A 270 7.99 22.31 16.73
CA THR A 270 7.37 22.23 15.38
C THR A 270 5.99 22.87 15.38
N ARG A 271 4.99 22.24 15.99
CA ARG A 271 3.63 22.77 16.14
C ARG A 271 3.63 24.02 17.01
N TYR A 272 4.25 23.92 18.15
CA TYR A 272 4.42 24.99 19.13
C TYR A 272 5.85 25.55 19.07
N ALA A 273 6.05 26.76 19.56
CA ALA A 273 7.38 27.34 19.66
C ALA A 273 8.06 26.87 20.96
N HIS A 274 9.26 26.31 20.85
CA HIS A 274 10.12 26.04 21.99
C HIS A 274 10.92 27.32 22.31
N ASN A 275 10.81 27.84 23.51
CA ASN A 275 11.45 29.11 23.93
C ASN A 275 11.21 30.27 22.93
N GLY A 276 9.99 30.35 22.38
CA GLY A 276 9.60 31.39 21.42
C GLY A 276 10.08 31.18 19.99
N ARG A 277 10.75 30.07 19.67
CA ARG A 277 11.27 29.75 18.33
C ARG A 277 10.70 28.45 17.79
N LYS A 278 10.54 28.35 16.46
CA LYS A 278 10.14 27.12 15.77
C LYS A 278 11.27 26.55 14.94
N LEU A 279 11.30 25.24 14.86
CA LEU A 279 12.18 24.49 13.95
C LEU A 279 11.69 24.67 12.51
N SER A 280 12.62 24.83 11.59
CA SER A 280 12.32 24.85 10.17
C SER A 280 11.82 23.48 9.71
N PRO A 281 10.96 23.39 8.67
CA PRO A 281 10.66 22.14 7.99
C PRO A 281 11.90 21.43 7.43
N SER A 282 12.99 22.15 7.19
CA SER A 282 14.27 21.58 6.74
C SER A 282 15.17 21.07 7.88
N THR A 283 14.78 21.25 9.13
CA THR A 283 15.64 20.84 10.26
C THR A 283 15.92 19.33 10.22
N ASN A 284 17.21 19.00 10.23
CA ASN A 284 17.72 17.65 10.41
C ASN A 284 18.45 17.57 11.76
N GLU A 285 18.02 16.72 12.65
CA GLU A 285 18.62 16.49 13.96
C GLU A 285 19.77 15.48 13.95
N GLY A 286 19.96 14.80 12.81
CA GLY A 286 21.01 13.81 12.58
C GLY A 286 22.39 14.39 12.36
N ASP A 287 23.34 13.58 11.95
CA ASP A 287 24.71 13.95 11.64
C ASP A 287 25.04 13.73 10.13
N PRO A 288 26.03 14.42 9.54
CA PRO A 288 26.49 14.11 8.19
C PRO A 288 27.11 12.71 8.16
N GLY A 289 26.60 11.88 7.31
CA GLY A 289 26.99 10.47 7.24
C GLY A 289 25.96 9.52 7.82
N ASP A 290 24.95 10.04 8.51
CA ASP A 290 23.75 9.30 8.80
C ASP A 290 23.07 8.89 7.49
N GLY A 291 22.48 7.71 7.46
CA GLY A 291 21.77 7.31 6.26
C GLY A 291 21.20 5.91 6.33
N TYR A 292 20.26 5.73 5.43
CA TYR A 292 19.63 4.45 5.13
C TYR A 292 20.13 4.01 3.76
N GLN A 293 20.61 2.77 3.67
CA GLN A 293 21.03 2.16 2.42
C GLN A 293 20.30 0.85 2.22
N ARG A 294 19.93 0.56 0.96
CA ARG A 294 19.20 -0.65 0.63
C ARG A 294 19.67 -1.24 -0.70
N ARG A 295 19.74 -2.56 -0.76
CA ARG A 295 19.91 -3.33 -1.98
C ARG A 295 18.85 -4.42 -2.00
N GLU A 296 18.06 -4.45 -3.06
CA GLU A 296 16.96 -5.38 -3.27
C GLU A 296 17.19 -6.19 -4.54
N GLN A 297 16.87 -7.47 -4.46
CA GLN A 297 16.89 -8.41 -5.59
C GLN A 297 15.67 -9.31 -5.47
N ILE A 298 14.78 -9.23 -6.45
CA ILE A 298 13.59 -10.07 -6.53
C ILE A 298 13.66 -10.85 -7.84
N TYR A 299 13.55 -12.16 -7.78
CA TYR A 299 13.46 -13.06 -8.92
C TYR A 299 12.12 -13.75 -8.85
N SER A 300 11.34 -13.71 -9.92
CA SER A 300 10.01 -14.28 -9.95
C SER A 300 9.71 -15.02 -11.25
N TYR A 301 8.78 -15.96 -11.14
CA TYR A 301 8.15 -16.59 -12.27
C TYR A 301 6.63 -16.60 -12.10
N GLU A 302 5.91 -16.62 -13.22
CA GLU A 302 4.48 -16.84 -13.28
C GLU A 302 4.20 -17.77 -14.46
N PHE A 303 3.55 -18.89 -14.19
CA PHE A 303 3.17 -19.90 -15.19
C PHE A 303 1.65 -20.05 -15.19
N ASN A 304 1.07 -20.00 -16.37
CA ASN A 304 -0.35 -20.28 -16.61
C ASN A 304 -0.49 -21.35 -17.68
N HIS A 305 -1.44 -22.29 -17.46
CA HIS A 305 -1.77 -23.29 -18.46
C HIS A 305 -3.26 -23.65 -18.40
N GLN A 306 -3.94 -23.56 -19.54
CA GLN A 306 -5.32 -24.02 -19.76
C GLN A 306 -5.29 -25.43 -20.30
N PHE A 307 -5.73 -26.43 -19.53
CA PHE A 307 -5.76 -27.83 -19.96
C PHE A 307 -6.92 -28.13 -20.90
N ASN A 308 -8.07 -27.49 -20.66
CA ASN A 308 -9.30 -27.59 -21.45
C ASN A 308 -10.27 -26.48 -20.99
N ASP A 309 -11.47 -26.46 -21.53
CA ASP A 309 -12.50 -25.45 -21.23
C ASP A 309 -12.91 -25.39 -19.75
N VAL A 310 -12.63 -26.42 -18.95
CA VAL A 310 -12.96 -26.51 -17.53
C VAL A 310 -11.74 -26.20 -16.64
N TRP A 311 -10.58 -26.79 -16.93
CA TRP A 311 -9.46 -26.81 -16.00
C TRP A 311 -8.30 -25.94 -16.46
N SER A 312 -7.80 -25.14 -15.56
CA SER A 312 -6.54 -24.39 -15.71
C SER A 312 -5.70 -24.42 -14.44
N ALA A 313 -4.40 -24.26 -14.62
CA ALA A 313 -3.43 -24.18 -13.54
C ALA A 313 -2.66 -22.85 -13.59
N TYR A 314 -2.39 -22.32 -12.42
CA TYR A 314 -1.51 -21.17 -12.17
C TYR A 314 -0.45 -21.56 -11.16
N SER A 315 0.79 -21.18 -11.41
CA SER A 315 1.89 -21.33 -10.47
C SER A 315 2.77 -20.09 -10.51
N ALA A 316 2.94 -19.45 -9.37
CA ALA A 316 3.87 -18.33 -9.24
C ALA A 316 4.82 -18.56 -8.07
N GLY A 317 6.01 -17.98 -8.19
CA GLY A 317 6.98 -17.99 -7.12
C GLY A 317 7.93 -16.81 -7.18
N SER A 318 8.44 -16.41 -6.03
CA SER A 318 9.45 -15.36 -5.91
C SER A 318 10.52 -15.73 -4.89
N TYR A 319 11.74 -15.33 -5.19
CA TYR A 319 12.86 -15.27 -4.24
C TYR A 319 13.28 -13.81 -4.10
N THR A 320 13.39 -13.37 -2.86
CA THR A 320 13.81 -12.01 -2.52
C THR A 320 15.05 -12.06 -1.63
N HIS A 321 16.06 -11.27 -1.99
CA HIS A 321 17.22 -11.01 -1.15
C HIS A 321 17.38 -9.50 -0.96
N THR A 322 17.46 -9.07 0.32
CA THR A 322 17.67 -7.66 0.64
C THR A 322 18.80 -7.49 1.64
N ASN A 323 19.58 -6.44 1.46
CA ASN A 323 20.53 -5.95 2.44
C ASN A 323 20.22 -4.50 2.77
N VAL A 324 20.11 -4.21 4.07
CA VAL A 324 19.81 -2.89 4.60
C VAL A 324 20.83 -2.50 5.63
N SER A 325 21.27 -1.25 5.60
CA SER A 325 21.98 -0.62 6.70
C SER A 325 21.37 0.73 7.04
N LEU A 326 21.17 0.96 8.31
CA LEU A 326 20.75 2.24 8.87
C LEU A 326 21.77 2.63 9.93
N ASP A 327 22.33 3.81 9.79
CA ASP A 327 23.16 4.48 10.79
C ASP A 327 22.54 5.86 11.01
N GLN A 328 22.04 6.13 12.22
CA GLN A 328 21.21 7.32 12.47
C GLN A 328 21.44 7.88 13.86
N VAL A 329 21.73 9.17 13.95
CA VAL A 329 21.54 9.98 15.14
C VAL A 329 20.13 10.55 15.12
N TYR A 330 19.40 10.42 16.22
CA TYR A 330 18.02 10.86 16.36
C TYR A 330 17.84 11.62 17.67
N GLN A 331 16.87 12.54 17.71
CA GLN A 331 16.53 13.27 18.93
C GLN A 331 15.70 12.41 19.90
N VAL A 332 15.84 12.65 21.19
CA VAL A 332 15.08 12.03 22.27
C VAL A 332 14.33 13.04 23.15
N GLY A 333 14.22 14.29 22.69
CA GLY A 333 13.54 15.40 23.38
C GLY A 333 14.49 16.52 23.78
N TRP A 334 13.93 17.59 24.32
CA TRP A 334 14.68 18.73 24.80
C TRP A 334 15.41 18.44 26.11
N VAL A 335 16.56 19.05 26.33
CA VAL A 335 17.32 18.97 27.58
C VAL A 335 16.75 20.01 28.56
N GLY A 336 15.76 19.63 29.35
CA GLY A 336 15.04 20.56 30.24
C GLY A 336 14.46 21.74 29.44
N ASP A 337 14.61 22.96 29.98
CA ASP A 337 14.14 24.19 29.32
C ASP A 337 15.20 24.82 28.40
N SER A 338 16.26 24.09 28.05
CA SER A 338 17.31 24.60 27.18
C SER A 338 16.98 24.44 25.70
N ASP A 339 17.65 25.23 24.84
CA ASP A 339 17.54 25.10 23.37
C ASP A 339 18.33 23.90 22.80
N MET A 340 18.65 22.90 23.61
CA MET A 340 19.44 21.74 23.20
C MET A 340 18.52 20.51 23.08
N LEU A 341 18.52 19.86 21.91
CA LEU A 341 17.96 18.53 21.72
C LEU A 341 18.92 17.46 22.25
N SER A 342 18.48 16.66 23.18
CA SER A 342 19.16 15.42 23.54
C SER A 342 19.10 14.46 22.37
N ARG A 343 20.20 13.73 22.10
CA ARG A 343 20.27 12.83 20.95
C ARG A 343 20.79 11.46 21.36
N GLY A 344 20.23 10.44 20.71
CA GLY A 344 20.69 9.07 20.76
C GLY A 344 21.21 8.64 19.40
N TYR A 345 21.81 7.47 19.37
CA TYR A 345 22.38 6.86 18.20
C TYR A 345 21.81 5.45 18.01
N SER A 346 21.37 5.10 16.82
CA SER A 346 20.86 3.78 16.47
C SER A 346 21.48 3.30 15.17
N GLY A 347 21.94 2.06 15.16
CA GLY A 347 22.40 1.36 13.97
C GLY A 347 21.63 0.06 13.77
N SER A 348 21.36 -0.28 12.50
CA SER A 348 20.75 -1.53 12.10
C SER A 348 21.39 -2.04 10.82
N ARG A 349 21.74 -3.31 10.78
CA ARG A 349 22.21 -4.02 9.57
C ARG A 349 21.43 -5.31 9.45
N GLY A 350 20.64 -5.43 8.37
CA GLY A 350 19.79 -6.59 8.11
C GLY A 350 20.12 -7.24 6.78
N SER A 351 20.10 -8.57 6.74
CA SER A 351 20.16 -9.36 5.52
C SER A 351 18.97 -10.33 5.54
N LEU A 352 18.03 -10.14 4.61
CA LEU A 352 16.80 -10.90 4.54
C LEU A 352 16.79 -11.75 3.27
N ASP A 353 16.49 -13.03 3.44
CA ASP A 353 16.17 -13.98 2.37
C ASP A 353 14.73 -14.45 2.50
N ALA A 354 13.94 -14.31 1.46
CA ALA A 354 12.55 -14.72 1.45
C ALA A 354 12.18 -15.56 0.23
N TRP A 355 11.24 -16.47 0.42
CA TRP A 355 10.63 -17.28 -0.62
C TRP A 355 9.12 -17.22 -0.49
N SER A 356 8.43 -17.05 -1.62
CA SER A 356 6.98 -17.08 -1.70
C SER A 356 6.55 -17.92 -2.90
N THR A 357 5.52 -18.77 -2.73
CA THR A 357 4.90 -19.50 -3.83
C THR A 357 3.39 -19.50 -3.68
N ASP A 358 2.67 -19.43 -4.80
CA ASP A 358 1.22 -19.60 -4.87
C ASP A 358 0.88 -20.51 -6.06
N ASN A 359 0.24 -21.65 -5.79
CA ASN A 359 -0.12 -22.63 -6.79
C ASN A 359 -1.64 -22.86 -6.74
N ARG A 360 -2.30 -22.75 -7.87
CA ARG A 360 -3.76 -22.80 -8.01
C ARG A 360 -4.18 -23.78 -9.08
N LEU A 361 -5.25 -24.50 -8.80
CA LEU A 361 -6.03 -25.20 -9.79
C LEU A 361 -7.40 -24.52 -9.88
N ARG A 362 -7.82 -24.12 -11.06
CA ARG A 362 -9.11 -23.49 -11.33
C ARG A 362 -9.98 -24.43 -12.15
N ALA A 363 -11.27 -24.47 -11.82
CA ALA A 363 -12.27 -25.15 -12.59
C ALA A 363 -13.47 -24.21 -12.89
N ASP A 364 -13.78 -24.03 -14.17
CA ASP A 364 -14.95 -23.31 -14.66
C ASP A 364 -15.99 -24.31 -15.13
N PHE A 365 -17.16 -24.38 -14.49
CA PHE A 365 -18.21 -25.35 -14.80
C PHE A 365 -19.59 -24.82 -14.42
N THR A 366 -20.64 -25.54 -14.81
CA THR A 366 -22.05 -25.20 -14.44
C THR A 366 -22.74 -26.34 -13.73
N THR A 367 -23.57 -26.01 -12.73
CA THR A 367 -24.48 -26.93 -12.07
C THR A 367 -25.91 -26.42 -12.27
N GLY A 368 -26.57 -26.94 -13.29
CA GLY A 368 -27.85 -26.39 -13.76
C GLY A 368 -27.66 -25.00 -14.33
N GLU A 369 -28.31 -23.99 -13.75
CA GLU A 369 -28.19 -22.58 -14.13
C GLU A 369 -27.10 -21.83 -13.36
N LEU A 370 -26.44 -22.48 -12.41
CA LEU A 370 -25.39 -21.88 -11.58
C LEU A 370 -24.02 -22.07 -12.24
N ALA A 371 -23.37 -21.00 -12.61
CA ALA A 371 -21.99 -21.01 -13.10
C ALA A 371 -21.03 -20.90 -11.92
N HIS A 372 -19.96 -21.70 -11.95
CA HIS A 372 -18.93 -21.76 -10.92
C HIS A 372 -17.56 -21.41 -11.48
N THR A 373 -16.79 -20.61 -10.76
CA THR A 373 -15.35 -20.49 -10.90
C THR A 373 -14.73 -20.93 -9.58
N LEU A 374 -14.31 -22.21 -9.52
CA LEU A 374 -13.73 -22.83 -8.34
C LEU A 374 -12.23 -22.74 -8.37
N ILE A 375 -11.61 -22.26 -7.28
CA ILE A 375 -10.14 -22.23 -7.11
C ILE A 375 -9.76 -23.08 -5.90
N LEU A 376 -8.81 -23.98 -6.09
CA LEU A 376 -8.07 -24.67 -5.05
C LEU A 376 -6.65 -24.13 -5.05
N GLY A 377 -6.17 -23.64 -3.92
CA GLY A 377 -4.84 -23.04 -3.83
C GLY A 377 -4.01 -23.56 -2.67
N ALA A 378 -2.70 -23.54 -2.88
CA ALA A 378 -1.69 -23.84 -1.88
C ALA A 378 -0.56 -22.81 -1.95
N GLU A 379 -0.26 -22.20 -0.83
CA GLU A 379 0.78 -21.18 -0.69
C GLU A 379 1.81 -21.59 0.34
N TYR A 380 3.06 -21.15 0.08
CA TYR A 380 4.15 -21.26 1.05
C TYR A 380 4.95 -19.96 1.04
N HIS A 381 5.16 -19.40 2.24
CA HIS A 381 5.98 -18.23 2.47
C HIS A 381 6.99 -18.51 3.56
N ARG A 382 8.20 -18.03 3.38
CA ARG A 382 9.22 -18.03 4.43
C ARG A 382 10.11 -16.80 4.28
N PHE A 383 10.56 -16.25 5.41
CA PHE A 383 11.75 -15.41 5.42
C PHE A 383 12.69 -15.76 6.57
N ARG A 384 13.95 -15.43 6.39
CA ARG A 384 14.97 -15.34 7.41
C ARG A 384 15.62 -13.96 7.28
N ASN A 385 15.70 -13.25 8.40
CA ASN A 385 16.39 -11.96 8.49
C ASN A 385 17.47 -12.07 9.58
N ASP A 386 18.73 -11.93 9.19
CA ASP A 386 19.87 -11.84 10.10
C ASP A 386 20.09 -10.35 10.42
N LEU A 387 19.82 -9.95 11.67
CA LEU A 387 19.74 -8.55 12.09
C LEU A 387 20.76 -8.25 13.18
N TRP A 388 21.65 -7.30 12.90
CA TRP A 388 22.51 -6.67 13.89
C TRP A 388 21.96 -5.30 14.26
N THR A 389 21.87 -5.02 15.57
CA THR A 389 21.45 -3.72 16.09
C THR A 389 22.49 -3.15 17.03
N GLY A 390 22.61 -1.85 17.02
CA GLY A 390 23.49 -1.08 17.89
C GLY A 390 22.81 0.21 18.35
N ALA A 391 23.18 0.67 19.53
CA ALA A 391 22.68 1.91 20.09
C ALA A 391 23.78 2.62 20.88
N GLY A 392 23.59 3.91 21.11
CA GLY A 392 24.53 4.71 21.88
C GLY A 392 24.00 6.12 22.13
N ASN A 393 24.80 6.93 22.80
CA ASN A 393 24.50 8.34 23.03
C ASN A 393 25.22 9.21 21.99
N ALA A 394 24.57 10.27 21.55
CA ALA A 394 25.16 11.31 20.74
C ALA A 394 25.16 12.65 21.51
N ALA A 395 26.07 13.56 21.15
CA ALA A 395 26.11 14.87 21.79
C ALA A 395 24.83 15.67 21.48
N PRO A 396 24.31 16.44 22.44
CA PRO A 396 23.15 17.29 22.21
C PRO A 396 23.39 18.30 21.09
N LEU A 397 22.32 18.66 20.37
CA LEU A 397 22.32 19.63 19.27
C LEU A 397 21.48 20.85 19.62
N ASN A 398 21.96 22.05 19.35
CA ASN A 398 21.11 23.24 19.27
C ASN A 398 20.62 23.42 17.84
N PRO A 399 19.36 23.07 17.53
CA PRO A 399 18.86 23.09 16.14
C PRO A 399 18.59 24.52 15.63
N PHE A 400 18.69 25.54 16.47
CA PHE A 400 18.46 26.94 16.10
C PHE A 400 19.75 27.71 15.75
N THR A 401 20.92 27.17 16.04
CA THR A 401 22.21 27.84 15.76
C THR A 401 22.93 27.27 14.55
N GLY A 402 22.27 26.42 13.81
CA GLY A 402 22.84 25.71 12.68
C GLY A 402 23.45 24.37 13.07
N TYR A 403 23.71 23.59 12.04
CA TYR A 403 24.22 22.24 12.17
C TYR A 403 25.70 22.25 12.57
N THR A 404 26.03 21.62 13.69
CA THR A 404 27.44 21.37 14.07
C THR A 404 27.69 19.86 13.92
N PRO A 405 28.48 19.44 12.93
CA PRO A 405 28.84 18.06 12.74
C PRO A 405 29.48 17.48 13.99
N GLN A 406 28.94 16.36 14.45
CA GLN A 406 29.60 15.58 15.49
C GLN A 406 30.51 14.55 14.78
N THR A 407 31.79 14.67 14.94
CA THR A 407 32.74 13.66 14.45
C THR A 407 33.10 12.70 15.56
N GLY A 408 33.00 11.40 15.28
CA GLY A 408 33.55 10.37 16.17
C GLY A 408 32.56 9.42 16.83
N HIS A 409 31.34 9.28 16.34
CA HIS A 409 30.48 8.19 16.78
C HIS A 409 31.01 6.85 16.26
N THR A 410 31.18 5.91 17.15
CA THR A 410 31.37 4.51 16.77
C THR A 410 30.13 3.76 17.20
N ILE A 411 29.37 3.21 16.23
CA ILE A 411 28.29 2.31 16.55
C ILE A 411 28.90 1.01 17.06
N THR A 412 28.52 0.61 18.26
CA THR A 412 28.77 -0.71 18.74
C THR A 412 27.56 -1.58 18.42
N TYR A 413 27.69 -2.45 17.44
CA TYR A 413 26.68 -3.48 17.18
C TYR A 413 26.81 -4.54 18.28
N SER A 414 25.83 -4.60 19.16
CA SER A 414 25.90 -5.42 20.37
C SER A 414 24.89 -6.56 20.39
N ASP A 415 23.91 -6.54 19.51
CA ASP A 415 22.87 -7.55 19.50
C ASP A 415 22.67 -8.11 18.09
N ASN A 416 22.73 -9.45 17.99
CA ASN A 416 22.46 -10.20 16.77
C ASN A 416 21.17 -10.99 16.96
N ASN A 417 20.14 -10.60 16.24
CA ASN A 417 18.83 -11.23 16.25
C ASN A 417 18.55 -11.89 14.91
N ASN A 418 18.20 -13.16 14.94
CA ASN A 418 17.79 -13.93 13.79
C ASN A 418 16.26 -14.05 13.83
N ARG A 419 15.56 -13.45 12.88
CA ARG A 419 14.10 -13.50 12.79
C ARG A 419 13.71 -14.44 11.65
N ARG A 420 12.78 -15.34 11.91
CA ARG A 420 12.30 -16.34 10.95
C ARG A 420 10.80 -16.41 10.96
N TYR A 421 10.25 -16.52 9.79
CA TYR A 421 8.83 -16.66 9.57
C TYR A 421 8.56 -17.76 8.54
N TYR A 422 7.55 -18.58 8.80
CA TYR A 422 7.07 -19.62 7.90
C TYR A 422 5.54 -19.60 7.91
N GLN A 423 4.94 -19.66 6.72
CA GLN A 423 3.50 -19.81 6.55
C GLN A 423 3.24 -20.87 5.49
N THR A 424 2.35 -21.82 5.80
CA THR A 424 1.79 -22.75 4.81
C THR A 424 0.28 -22.56 4.84
N GLY A 425 -0.31 -22.26 3.68
CA GLY A 425 -1.72 -21.99 3.52
C GLY A 425 -2.36 -22.87 2.47
N PHE A 426 -3.59 -23.34 2.74
CA PHE A 426 -4.46 -24.01 1.76
C PHE A 426 -5.78 -23.25 1.71
N TYR A 427 -6.26 -22.92 0.52
CA TYR A 427 -7.49 -22.17 0.36
C TYR A 427 -8.38 -22.74 -0.75
N LEU A 428 -9.66 -22.49 -0.57
CA LEU A 428 -10.73 -22.80 -1.51
C LEU A 428 -11.53 -21.52 -1.71
N GLN A 429 -11.87 -21.21 -2.96
CA GLN A 429 -12.81 -20.15 -3.33
C GLN A 429 -13.75 -20.67 -4.38
N ASP A 430 -15.03 -20.34 -4.28
CA ASP A 430 -16.04 -20.56 -5.33
C ASP A 430 -16.76 -19.24 -5.60
N GLU A 431 -16.59 -18.75 -6.82
CA GLU A 431 -17.35 -17.64 -7.38
C GLU A 431 -18.52 -18.19 -8.16
N MET A 432 -19.73 -17.95 -7.67
CA MET A 432 -20.96 -18.50 -8.20
C MET A 432 -21.81 -17.41 -8.82
N VAL A 433 -22.23 -17.61 -10.07
CA VAL A 433 -23.12 -16.68 -10.77
C VAL A 433 -24.43 -17.40 -11.14
N TRP A 434 -25.55 -16.85 -10.65
CA TRP A 434 -26.88 -17.29 -11.01
C TRP A 434 -27.73 -16.09 -11.45
N ASN A 435 -28.01 -16.02 -12.73
CA ASN A 435 -28.66 -14.86 -13.34
C ASN A 435 -27.87 -13.56 -13.00
N ARG A 436 -28.46 -12.68 -12.17
CA ARG A 436 -27.90 -11.41 -11.70
C ARG A 436 -27.23 -11.49 -10.33
N TRP A 437 -27.29 -12.66 -9.69
CA TRP A 437 -26.68 -12.89 -8.38
C TRP A 437 -25.24 -13.35 -8.54
N HIS A 438 -24.34 -12.70 -7.82
CA HIS A 438 -22.95 -13.09 -7.68
C HIS A 438 -22.70 -13.42 -6.20
N LEU A 439 -22.35 -14.65 -5.92
CA LEU A 439 -21.99 -15.14 -4.59
C LEU A 439 -20.54 -15.59 -4.63
N ASP A 440 -19.73 -15.05 -3.74
CA ASP A 440 -18.33 -15.47 -3.55
C ASP A 440 -18.19 -16.02 -2.13
N VAL A 441 -17.64 -17.22 -2.01
CA VAL A 441 -17.35 -17.87 -0.73
C VAL A 441 -15.94 -18.40 -0.77
N SER A 442 -15.13 -18.01 0.20
CA SER A 442 -13.77 -18.51 0.35
C SER A 442 -13.43 -18.88 1.78
N GLY A 443 -12.62 -19.90 1.91
CA GLY A 443 -12.09 -20.40 3.18
C GLY A 443 -10.61 -20.75 3.05
N ARG A 444 -9.87 -20.52 4.11
CA ARG A 444 -8.42 -20.77 4.15
C ARG A 444 -7.99 -21.30 5.50
N TYR A 445 -7.10 -22.28 5.49
CA TYR A 445 -6.33 -22.73 6.64
C TYR A 445 -4.88 -22.30 6.50
N ASP A 446 -4.33 -21.69 7.55
CA ASP A 446 -2.94 -21.29 7.63
C ASP A 446 -2.27 -21.90 8.86
N ARG A 447 -1.07 -22.42 8.68
CA ARG A 447 -0.12 -22.70 9.75
C ARG A 447 1.01 -21.68 9.68
N ILE A 448 1.15 -20.89 10.74
CA ILE A 448 2.13 -19.81 10.86
C ILE A 448 3.12 -20.13 11.97
N VAL A 449 4.41 -20.01 11.68
CA VAL A 449 5.49 -20.17 12.67
C VAL A 449 6.35 -18.92 12.66
N SER A 450 6.38 -18.23 13.78
CA SER A 450 7.25 -17.07 14.03
C SER A 450 8.36 -17.49 15.01
N GLN A 451 9.59 -17.12 14.73
CA GLN A 451 10.75 -17.43 15.59
C GLN A 451 11.69 -16.23 15.64
N GLN A 452 12.15 -15.91 16.83
CA GLN A 452 13.21 -14.94 17.08
C GLN A 452 14.30 -15.61 17.91
N VAL A 453 15.52 -15.57 17.43
CA VAL A 453 16.70 -16.10 18.11
C VAL A 453 17.67 -14.96 18.31
N SER A 454 18.05 -14.68 19.56
CA SER A 454 19.15 -13.77 19.87
C SER A 454 20.41 -14.59 20.08
N ASP A 455 21.38 -14.43 19.19
CA ASP A 455 22.68 -15.10 19.32
C ASP A 455 23.50 -14.49 20.46
N THR A 456 23.24 -13.22 20.82
CA THR A 456 23.93 -12.50 21.89
C THR A 456 23.50 -13.00 23.27
N SER A 457 22.18 -13.19 23.50
CA SER A 457 21.64 -13.67 24.78
C SER A 457 21.46 -15.21 24.85
N GLY A 458 21.59 -15.90 23.72
CA GLY A 458 21.30 -17.32 23.59
C GLY A 458 19.82 -17.68 23.74
N THR A 459 18.91 -16.69 23.65
CA THR A 459 17.47 -16.91 23.79
C THR A 459 16.82 -17.28 22.47
N SER A 460 15.82 -18.16 22.50
CA SER A 460 15.02 -18.53 21.34
C SER A 460 13.55 -18.53 21.68
N ASN A 461 12.82 -17.62 21.08
CA ASN A 461 11.38 -17.51 21.22
C ASN A 461 10.71 -18.01 19.93
N ARG A 462 9.83 -19.00 20.07
CA ARG A 462 9.12 -19.59 18.94
C ARG A 462 7.64 -19.71 19.26
N ARG A 463 6.81 -19.34 18.28
CA ARG A 463 5.38 -19.52 18.32
C ARG A 463 4.88 -20.20 17.06
N SER A 464 3.90 -21.10 17.20
CA SER A 464 3.21 -21.72 16.08
C SER A 464 1.70 -21.57 16.30
N ASP A 465 1.03 -21.04 15.33
CA ASP A 465 -0.41 -20.80 15.34
C ASP A 465 -1.05 -21.44 14.11
N ASP A 466 -2.18 -22.12 14.33
CA ASP A 466 -3.06 -22.62 13.28
C ASP A 466 -4.29 -21.72 13.23
N HIS A 467 -4.71 -21.30 12.03
CA HIS A 467 -5.82 -20.38 11.87
C HIS A 467 -6.69 -20.72 10.66
N ILE A 468 -8.00 -20.53 10.82
CA ILE A 468 -8.95 -20.60 9.73
C ILE A 468 -9.54 -19.21 9.53
N SER A 469 -9.48 -18.72 8.29
CA SER A 469 -10.11 -17.46 7.87
C SER A 469 -11.10 -17.70 6.76
N GLY A 470 -12.14 -16.89 6.70
CA GLY A 470 -13.19 -17.00 5.71
C GLY A 470 -13.63 -15.66 5.16
N ARG A 471 -14.28 -15.72 4.01
CA ARG A 471 -14.97 -14.62 3.36
C ARG A 471 -16.24 -15.13 2.72
N ALA A 472 -17.31 -14.32 2.79
CA ALA A 472 -18.51 -14.55 2.03
C ALA A 472 -19.05 -13.20 1.54
N SER A 473 -19.47 -13.12 0.29
CA SER A 473 -20.02 -11.90 -0.27
C SER A 473 -21.13 -12.18 -1.28
N LEU A 474 -22.12 -11.30 -1.33
CA LEU A 474 -23.27 -11.39 -2.20
C LEU A 474 -23.48 -10.06 -2.91
N LEU A 475 -23.65 -10.09 -4.23
CA LEU A 475 -23.92 -8.93 -5.06
C LEU A 475 -25.09 -9.23 -6.01
N TYR A 476 -25.89 -8.22 -6.30
CA TYR A 476 -26.95 -8.29 -7.29
C TYR A 476 -26.74 -7.26 -8.39
N ALA A 477 -26.44 -7.71 -9.61
CA ALA A 477 -26.17 -6.85 -10.76
C ALA A 477 -27.50 -6.49 -11.48
N LEU A 478 -27.89 -5.21 -11.41
CA LEU A 478 -29.08 -4.68 -12.08
C LEU A 478 -28.74 -4.23 -13.50
N ASP A 479 -29.70 -4.33 -14.44
CA ASP A 479 -29.52 -3.97 -15.87
C ASP A 479 -29.22 -2.46 -16.08
N ASN A 480 -29.63 -1.63 -15.13
CA ASN A 480 -29.36 -0.19 -15.16
C ASN A 480 -27.94 0.16 -14.71
N GLY A 481 -27.09 -0.85 -14.44
CA GLY A 481 -25.69 -0.66 -14.04
C GLY A 481 -25.48 -0.49 -12.54
N LEU A 482 -26.51 -0.64 -11.71
CA LEU A 482 -26.39 -0.63 -10.25
C LEU A 482 -26.07 -2.04 -9.73
N SER A 483 -25.16 -2.13 -8.75
CA SER A 483 -24.76 -3.39 -8.10
C SER A 483 -24.64 -3.22 -6.58
N PRO A 484 -25.73 -3.37 -5.83
CA PRO A 484 -25.67 -3.45 -4.38
C PRO A 484 -24.98 -4.75 -3.92
N TYR A 485 -24.20 -4.67 -2.84
CA TYR A 485 -23.53 -5.82 -2.28
C TYR A 485 -23.43 -5.80 -0.75
N LEU A 486 -23.19 -6.98 -0.19
CA LEU A 486 -22.88 -7.20 1.22
C LEU A 486 -21.73 -8.20 1.30
N SER A 487 -20.76 -7.96 2.16
CA SER A 487 -19.64 -8.88 2.38
C SER A 487 -19.26 -8.99 3.85
N TYR A 488 -18.77 -10.18 4.21
CA TYR A 488 -18.10 -10.48 5.47
C TYR A 488 -16.71 -11.01 5.19
N SER A 489 -15.68 -10.55 5.91
CA SER A 489 -14.31 -10.99 5.70
C SER A 489 -13.49 -10.97 7.00
N GLN A 490 -12.45 -11.80 7.04
CA GLN A 490 -11.57 -11.99 8.18
C GLN A 490 -10.10 -11.78 7.82
N ALA A 491 -9.29 -11.36 8.81
CA ALA A 491 -7.84 -11.27 8.71
C ALA A 491 -7.14 -11.82 9.95
N ILE A 492 -5.92 -12.30 9.74
CA ILE A 492 -4.96 -12.64 10.78
C ILE A 492 -3.64 -11.95 10.52
N THR A 493 -3.06 -11.34 11.57
CA THR A 493 -1.74 -10.69 11.52
C THR A 493 -0.88 -11.26 12.65
N PRO A 494 0.22 -12.00 12.37
CA PRO A 494 1.13 -12.50 13.38
C PRO A 494 1.77 -11.37 14.17
N ALA A 495 1.95 -11.57 15.47
CA ALA A 495 2.68 -10.66 16.34
C ALA A 495 4.11 -11.18 16.54
N MET A 496 5.12 -10.37 16.23
CA MET A 496 6.52 -10.70 16.50
C MET A 496 7.07 -9.91 17.70
N LEU A 497 6.19 -9.56 18.63
CA LEU A 497 6.50 -8.87 19.88
C LEU A 497 6.48 -9.87 21.03
N PRO A 498 7.49 -9.88 21.93
CA PRO A 498 7.46 -10.69 23.12
C PRO A 498 6.55 -10.10 24.20
N GLY A 499 5.83 -10.97 24.90
CA GLY A 499 5.11 -10.62 26.13
C GLY A 499 6.04 -10.58 27.37
N ALA A 500 5.44 -10.38 28.53
CA ALA A 500 6.15 -10.28 29.81
C ALA A 500 6.91 -11.56 30.19
N ASP A 501 6.44 -12.71 29.73
CA ASP A 501 7.05 -14.02 29.95
C ASP A 501 8.15 -14.37 28.89
N GLY A 502 8.43 -13.41 27.99
CA GLY A 502 9.38 -13.59 26.89
C GLY A 502 8.85 -14.41 25.73
N THR A 503 7.63 -14.96 25.79
CA THR A 503 7.02 -15.65 24.65
C THR A 503 6.45 -14.64 23.65
N LEU A 504 6.39 -15.01 22.36
CA LEU A 504 5.76 -14.16 21.35
C LEU A 504 4.25 -14.09 21.61
N LEU A 505 3.68 -12.89 21.43
CA LEU A 505 2.23 -12.66 21.56
C LEU A 505 1.46 -13.48 20.52
N LYS A 506 0.20 -13.82 20.83
CA LYS A 506 -0.70 -14.44 19.85
C LYS A 506 -0.97 -13.48 18.70
N PRO A 507 -1.29 -13.99 17.50
CA PRO A 507 -1.68 -13.16 16.38
C PRO A 507 -2.89 -12.28 16.70
N THR A 508 -2.94 -11.09 16.11
CA THR A 508 -4.16 -10.29 16.08
C THR A 508 -5.10 -10.84 15.02
N THR A 509 -6.39 -10.77 15.27
CA THR A 509 -7.43 -11.15 14.31
C THR A 509 -8.32 -9.96 13.99
N ALA A 510 -8.90 -9.95 12.79
CA ALA A 510 -9.88 -8.95 12.43
C ALA A 510 -11.08 -9.54 11.70
N GLU A 511 -12.23 -8.89 11.85
CA GLU A 511 -13.46 -9.22 11.16
C GLU A 511 -14.15 -7.94 10.67
N GLN A 512 -14.77 -8.00 9.50
CA GLN A 512 -15.45 -6.87 8.90
C GLN A 512 -16.78 -7.29 8.29
N VAL A 513 -17.79 -6.43 8.44
CA VAL A 513 -18.98 -6.40 7.61
C VAL A 513 -18.92 -5.14 6.75
N GLU A 514 -19.17 -5.27 5.47
CA GLU A 514 -19.21 -4.16 4.52
C GLU A 514 -20.49 -4.28 3.66
N ALA A 515 -21.21 -3.16 3.54
CA ALA A 515 -22.30 -3.02 2.60
C ALA A 515 -21.96 -1.89 1.62
N GLY A 516 -22.22 -2.09 0.34
CA GLY A 516 -21.92 -1.08 -0.66
C GLY A 516 -22.83 -1.10 -1.86
N LEU A 517 -22.70 -0.08 -2.67
CA LEU A 517 -23.38 0.08 -3.93
C LEU A 517 -22.37 0.54 -4.97
N LYS A 518 -22.32 -0.15 -6.09
CA LYS A 518 -21.54 0.26 -7.27
C LYS A 518 -22.49 0.69 -8.38
N PHE A 519 -22.03 1.63 -9.18
CA PHE A 519 -22.78 2.08 -10.35
C PHE A 519 -21.85 2.29 -11.53
N GLN A 520 -22.14 1.60 -12.60
CA GLN A 520 -21.50 1.79 -13.90
C GLN A 520 -22.59 2.03 -14.94
N PRO A 521 -22.72 3.25 -15.50
CA PRO A 521 -23.72 3.51 -16.54
C PRO A 521 -23.52 2.55 -17.72
N PRO A 522 -24.59 1.96 -18.27
CA PRO A 522 -24.50 1.07 -19.42
C PRO A 522 -23.73 1.69 -20.59
N GLY A 523 -22.71 0.98 -21.10
CA GLY A 523 -21.86 1.45 -22.20
C GLY A 523 -20.78 2.46 -21.80
N SER A 524 -20.66 2.81 -20.52
CA SER A 524 -19.61 3.70 -20.00
C SER A 524 -18.49 2.92 -19.31
N SER A 525 -17.30 3.54 -19.24
CA SER A 525 -16.19 3.10 -18.37
C SER A 525 -16.21 3.79 -16.99
N ASP A 526 -17.17 4.69 -16.76
CA ASP A 526 -17.29 5.38 -15.47
C ASP A 526 -17.67 4.41 -14.38
N LEU A 527 -17.08 4.60 -13.20
CA LEU A 527 -17.39 3.76 -12.03
C LEU A 527 -17.58 4.66 -10.80
N TYR A 528 -18.69 4.47 -10.15
CA TYR A 528 -19.03 5.11 -8.87
C TYR A 528 -19.20 4.04 -7.82
N SER A 529 -18.70 4.28 -6.63
CA SER A 529 -18.89 3.37 -5.50
C SER A 529 -19.13 4.12 -4.20
N ILE A 530 -19.97 3.54 -3.36
CA ILE A 530 -20.14 3.88 -1.96
C ILE A 530 -20.01 2.59 -1.14
N ALA A 531 -19.26 2.65 -0.06
CA ALA A 531 -19.15 1.55 0.90
C ALA A 531 -19.29 2.08 2.32
N ILE A 532 -19.98 1.28 3.16
CA ILE A 532 -20.09 1.47 4.60
C ILE A 532 -19.54 0.22 5.26
N TYR A 533 -18.64 0.39 6.21
CA TYR A 533 -17.97 -0.74 6.87
C TYR A 533 -17.95 -0.62 8.38
N ASP A 534 -17.92 -1.79 9.02
CA ASP A 534 -17.71 -2.00 10.46
C ASP A 534 -16.60 -3.05 10.61
N LEU A 535 -15.42 -2.64 11.07
CA LEU A 535 -14.20 -3.44 11.14
C LEU A 535 -13.66 -3.47 12.56
N MET A 536 -13.54 -4.66 13.12
CA MET A 536 -13.04 -4.90 14.48
C MET A 536 -11.75 -5.72 14.44
N GLN A 537 -10.65 -5.13 14.93
CA GLN A 537 -9.40 -5.85 15.24
C GLN A 537 -9.38 -6.25 16.71
N LYS A 538 -8.96 -7.47 17.01
CA LYS A 538 -8.89 -8.06 18.36
C LYS A 538 -7.46 -8.50 18.67
N ASP A 539 -7.16 -8.64 19.97
CA ASP A 539 -5.87 -9.11 20.47
C ASP A 539 -4.69 -8.17 20.10
N VAL A 540 -5.00 -6.88 20.03
CA VAL A 540 -3.98 -5.85 19.77
C VAL A 540 -3.00 -5.78 20.93
N ALA A 541 -1.71 -5.74 20.64
CA ALA A 541 -0.67 -5.59 21.66
C ALA A 541 -0.81 -4.24 22.35
N THR A 542 -1.10 -4.24 23.64
CA THR A 542 -1.15 -3.07 24.49
C THR A 542 -0.08 -3.17 25.57
N ARG A 543 0.44 -2.03 26.05
CA ARG A 543 1.42 -2.01 27.12
C ARG A 543 0.81 -2.54 28.41
N ASP A 544 1.53 -3.42 29.13
CA ASP A 544 1.10 -3.86 30.45
C ASP A 544 1.39 -2.75 31.51
N PRO A 545 0.35 -2.14 32.11
CA PRO A 545 0.54 -1.05 33.06
C PRO A 545 1.13 -1.50 34.39
N ASN A 546 1.13 -2.81 34.67
CA ASN A 546 1.62 -3.39 35.93
C ASN A 546 3.12 -3.66 35.93
N ILE A 547 3.78 -3.53 34.76
CA ILE A 547 5.20 -3.84 34.59
C ILE A 547 5.95 -2.58 34.15
N ALA A 548 6.99 -2.20 34.91
CA ALA A 548 7.76 -0.97 34.65
C ALA A 548 8.56 -1.02 33.34
N THR A 549 9.02 -2.21 32.92
CA THR A 549 9.65 -2.43 31.61
C THR A 549 8.58 -2.47 30.53
N ALA A 550 8.89 -1.95 29.33
CA ALA A 550 7.96 -1.97 28.19
C ALA A 550 7.66 -3.41 27.76
N THR A 551 6.63 -3.99 28.34
CA THR A 551 6.09 -5.31 27.98
C THR A 551 4.68 -5.17 27.44
N TYR A 552 4.28 -6.14 26.63
CA TYR A 552 2.99 -6.10 25.92
C TYR A 552 2.11 -7.28 26.29
N ILE A 553 0.80 -7.05 26.30
CA ILE A 553 -0.23 -8.07 26.46
C ILE A 553 -1.22 -8.00 25.30
N PRO A 554 -1.80 -9.11 24.83
CA PRO A 554 -2.76 -9.12 23.72
C PRO A 554 -4.19 -8.88 24.26
N ALA A 555 -4.46 -7.66 24.74
CA ALA A 555 -5.71 -7.34 25.43
C ALA A 555 -6.58 -6.30 24.71
N GLY A 556 -5.98 -5.47 23.84
CA GLY A 556 -6.70 -4.38 23.19
C GLY A 556 -7.51 -4.79 21.96
N LYS A 557 -8.46 -3.93 21.61
CA LYS A 557 -9.19 -3.96 20.35
C LYS A 557 -9.09 -2.61 19.66
N VAL A 558 -9.18 -2.59 18.34
CA VAL A 558 -9.36 -1.35 17.56
C VAL A 558 -10.62 -1.51 16.71
N HIS A 559 -11.56 -0.62 16.88
CA HIS A 559 -12.82 -0.58 16.15
C HIS A 559 -12.78 0.56 15.13
N SER A 560 -12.92 0.24 13.86
CA SER A 560 -12.98 1.19 12.74
C SER A 560 -14.33 1.10 12.05
N GLN A 561 -15.02 2.23 11.93
CA GLN A 561 -16.27 2.36 11.19
C GLN A 561 -16.14 3.52 10.23
N GLY A 562 -16.69 3.38 9.01
CA GLY A 562 -16.54 4.45 8.05
C GLY A 562 -17.45 4.36 6.84
N VAL A 563 -17.38 5.45 6.08
CA VAL A 563 -18.04 5.61 4.78
C VAL A 563 -16.97 6.03 3.76
N GLU A 564 -16.95 5.36 2.63
CA GLU A 564 -16.05 5.65 1.52
C GLU A 564 -16.87 5.93 0.26
N LEU A 565 -16.52 6.98 -0.46
CA LEU A 565 -17.08 7.33 -1.77
C LEU A 565 -15.94 7.41 -2.78
N GLU A 566 -16.16 6.89 -3.96
CA GLU A 566 -15.19 6.95 -5.06
C GLU A 566 -15.92 7.13 -6.40
N ALA A 567 -15.34 7.94 -7.26
CA ALA A 567 -15.83 8.15 -8.63
C ALA A 567 -14.66 8.29 -9.60
N HIS A 568 -14.67 7.49 -10.66
CA HIS A 568 -13.78 7.58 -11.80
C HIS A 568 -14.64 7.86 -13.03
N ASN A 569 -14.45 9.01 -13.67
CA ASN A 569 -15.34 9.48 -14.73
C ASN A 569 -14.57 9.93 -15.97
N GLN A 570 -15.09 9.57 -17.12
CA GLN A 570 -14.78 10.18 -18.41
C GLN A 570 -15.97 11.09 -18.81
N ILE A 571 -16.02 12.32 -18.26
CA ILE A 571 -17.17 13.23 -18.43
C ILE A 571 -17.36 13.65 -19.89
N THR A 572 -16.27 13.91 -20.59
CA THR A 572 -16.22 14.11 -22.04
C THR A 572 -15.00 13.38 -22.59
N PRO A 573 -14.85 13.19 -23.90
CA PRO A 573 -13.64 12.60 -24.47
C PRO A 573 -12.35 13.31 -24.04
N GLN A 574 -12.44 14.58 -23.61
CA GLN A 574 -11.31 15.42 -23.19
C GLN A 574 -11.16 15.52 -21.68
N LEU A 575 -12.23 15.32 -20.91
CA LEU A 575 -12.26 15.56 -19.46
C LEU A 575 -12.43 14.26 -18.68
N SER A 576 -11.38 13.88 -17.96
CA SER A 576 -11.40 12.77 -16.98
C SER A 576 -11.32 13.32 -15.57
N THR A 577 -12.04 12.72 -14.62
CA THR A 577 -12.00 13.12 -13.21
C THR A 577 -11.94 11.92 -12.29
N ILE A 578 -11.28 12.12 -11.14
CA ILE A 578 -11.27 11.20 -10.00
C ILE A 578 -11.72 11.99 -8.79
N ALA A 579 -12.64 11.44 -8.01
CA ALA A 579 -13.07 12.01 -6.75
C ALA A 579 -13.12 10.93 -5.66
N SER A 580 -12.68 11.27 -4.48
CA SER A 580 -12.77 10.40 -3.33
C SER A 580 -13.16 11.14 -2.06
N TYR A 581 -13.89 10.47 -1.19
CA TYR A 581 -14.19 10.92 0.16
C TYR A 581 -14.17 9.76 1.13
N THR A 582 -13.62 9.99 2.29
CA THR A 582 -13.60 9.04 3.41
C THR A 582 -13.98 9.76 4.68
N TRP A 583 -14.94 9.20 5.41
CA TRP A 583 -15.17 9.47 6.81
C TRP A 583 -14.83 8.21 7.59
N ASN A 584 -13.98 8.35 8.62
CA ASN A 584 -13.46 7.22 9.38
C ASN A 584 -13.49 7.54 10.89
N ARG A 585 -14.02 6.62 11.68
CA ARG A 585 -14.07 6.71 13.14
C ARG A 585 -13.38 5.50 13.75
N LEU A 586 -12.17 5.69 14.25
CA LEU A 586 -11.43 4.67 14.99
C LEU A 586 -11.56 4.88 16.49
N ARG A 587 -11.57 3.78 17.25
CA ARG A 587 -11.53 3.79 18.70
C ARG A 587 -10.78 2.57 19.23
N PHE A 588 -9.91 2.81 20.18
CA PHE A 588 -9.41 1.76 21.06
C PHE A 588 -10.54 1.27 21.97
N GLN A 589 -10.56 -0.02 22.26
CA GLN A 589 -11.51 -0.66 23.18
C GLN A 589 -10.79 -1.72 24.00
N ASP A 590 -11.20 -1.90 25.25
CA ASP A 590 -10.68 -2.91 26.17
C ASP A 590 -9.15 -2.82 26.40
N THR A 591 -8.54 -1.63 26.19
CA THR A 591 -7.11 -1.40 26.47
C THR A 591 -6.86 -1.30 27.99
N LYS A 592 -5.64 -1.60 28.42
CA LYS A 592 -5.25 -1.58 29.85
C LYS A 592 -4.28 -0.44 30.19
N ASP A 593 -3.86 0.33 29.21
CA ASP A 593 -2.85 1.39 29.31
C ASP A 593 -3.43 2.81 29.40
N GLY A 594 -4.76 2.93 29.60
CA GLY A 594 -5.45 4.21 29.73
C GLY A 594 -5.86 4.84 28.39
N THR A 595 -5.68 4.14 27.26
CA THR A 595 -6.08 4.65 25.94
C THR A 595 -7.49 4.24 25.53
N ASP A 596 -8.24 3.56 26.38
CA ASP A 596 -9.60 3.11 26.10
C ASP A 596 -10.52 4.25 25.63
N SER A 597 -11.28 4.02 24.56
CA SER A 597 -12.14 5.00 23.89
C SER A 597 -11.41 6.12 23.13
N ASN A 598 -10.08 6.20 23.19
CA ASN A 598 -9.29 7.14 22.41
C ASN A 598 -9.25 6.75 20.93
N THR A 599 -8.95 7.74 20.08
CA THR A 599 -8.68 7.52 18.66
C THR A 599 -7.20 7.19 18.47
N PRO A 600 -6.83 6.14 17.77
CA PRO A 600 -5.45 5.89 17.37
C PRO A 600 -4.83 7.09 16.63
N GLN A 601 -3.57 7.37 16.93
CA GLN A 601 -2.79 8.38 16.19
C GLN A 601 -2.69 8.02 14.70
N LEU A 602 -2.23 8.92 13.84
CA LEU A 602 -2.07 8.72 12.39
C LEU A 602 -3.37 8.33 11.66
N SER A 603 -4.51 8.70 12.22
CA SER A 603 -5.83 8.34 11.70
C SER A 603 -6.67 9.60 11.50
N PRO A 604 -6.59 10.27 10.34
CA PRO A 604 -7.45 11.40 10.01
C PRO A 604 -8.93 11.00 10.06
N ASP A 605 -9.76 11.88 10.64
CA ASP A 605 -11.21 11.65 10.77
C ASP A 605 -11.95 11.77 9.43
N GLN A 606 -11.42 12.55 8.51
CA GLN A 606 -11.97 12.75 7.17
C GLN A 606 -10.85 12.97 6.16
N MET A 607 -11.02 12.46 4.97
CA MET A 607 -10.18 12.76 3.82
C MET A 607 -11.04 12.97 2.59
N ALA A 608 -10.64 13.89 1.73
CA ALA A 608 -11.29 14.11 0.45
C ALA A 608 -10.25 14.45 -0.61
N SER A 609 -10.45 13.98 -1.82
CA SER A 609 -9.59 14.36 -2.93
C SER A 609 -10.40 14.51 -4.23
N PHE A 610 -9.89 15.36 -5.09
CA PHE A 610 -10.42 15.54 -6.44
C PHE A 610 -9.26 15.81 -7.38
N TRP A 611 -9.23 15.11 -8.51
CA TRP A 611 -8.30 15.33 -9.61
C TRP A 611 -9.06 15.44 -10.93
N ALA A 612 -8.73 16.43 -11.74
CA ALA A 612 -9.25 16.59 -13.08
C ALA A 612 -8.12 16.67 -14.10
N ARG A 613 -8.27 15.98 -15.22
CA ARG A 613 -7.39 15.99 -16.38
C ARG A 613 -8.16 16.45 -17.59
N TYR A 614 -7.65 17.46 -18.29
CA TYR A 614 -8.29 18.02 -19.46
C TYR A 614 -7.34 18.09 -20.66
N GLN A 615 -7.76 17.52 -21.77
CA GLN A 615 -7.04 17.57 -23.04
C GLN A 615 -7.47 18.79 -23.84
N LEU A 616 -6.56 19.74 -23.95
CA LEU A 616 -6.72 20.95 -24.77
C LEU A 616 -6.37 20.64 -26.24
N PRO A 617 -6.82 21.48 -27.19
CA PRO A 617 -6.33 21.43 -28.57
C PRO A 617 -4.79 21.53 -28.64
N ALA A 618 -4.22 21.17 -29.78
CA ALA A 618 -2.79 21.25 -30.07
C ALA A 618 -1.89 20.37 -29.16
N GLY A 619 -2.41 19.23 -28.66
CA GLY A 619 -1.61 18.26 -27.93
C GLY A 619 -1.22 18.69 -26.52
N ILE A 620 -1.94 19.63 -25.94
CA ILE A 620 -1.72 20.08 -24.56
C ILE A 620 -2.68 19.33 -23.64
N THR A 621 -2.17 18.80 -22.53
CA THR A 621 -2.97 18.23 -21.45
C THR A 621 -2.64 18.96 -20.15
N VAL A 622 -3.67 19.32 -19.39
CA VAL A 622 -3.52 19.90 -18.06
C VAL A 622 -4.22 19.06 -17.02
N GLY A 623 -3.66 19.01 -15.83
CA GLY A 623 -4.24 18.34 -14.66
C GLY A 623 -4.19 19.24 -13.44
N ALA A 624 -5.19 19.15 -12.59
CA ALA A 624 -5.24 19.85 -11.31
C ALA A 624 -5.90 18.98 -10.27
N GLY A 625 -5.37 19.02 -9.06
CA GLY A 625 -5.85 18.23 -7.94
C GLY A 625 -5.92 19.00 -6.63
N VAL A 626 -6.85 18.60 -5.79
CA VAL A 626 -6.97 19.05 -4.41
C VAL A 626 -7.07 17.86 -3.49
N ARG A 627 -6.35 17.91 -2.38
CA ARG A 627 -6.37 16.89 -1.33
C ARG A 627 -6.63 17.56 0.03
N TYR A 628 -7.66 17.10 0.71
CA TYR A 628 -7.98 17.50 2.08
C TYR A 628 -7.69 16.35 3.02
N ILE A 629 -6.89 16.60 4.04
CA ILE A 629 -6.59 15.69 5.14
C ILE A 629 -7.16 16.32 6.40
N GLY A 630 -8.09 15.63 7.05
CA GLY A 630 -8.77 16.07 8.26
C GLY A 630 -7.85 16.12 9.48
N LYS A 631 -8.45 16.48 10.60
CA LYS A 631 -7.73 16.51 11.88
C LYS A 631 -7.40 15.09 12.33
N GLN A 632 -6.26 14.93 13.01
CA GLN A 632 -5.81 13.67 13.59
C GLN A 632 -5.13 13.91 14.94
N TRP A 633 -4.99 12.88 15.76
CA TRP A 633 -4.26 12.97 17.01
C TRP A 633 -2.77 12.71 16.80
N ALA A 634 -1.94 13.44 17.55
CA ALA A 634 -0.49 13.26 17.53
C ALA A 634 -0.03 12.07 18.40
N ASP A 635 -0.87 11.64 19.33
CA ASP A 635 -0.60 10.56 20.29
C ASP A 635 -1.86 9.76 20.61
N ASP A 636 -1.66 8.50 21.03
CA ASP A 636 -2.75 7.59 21.39
C ASP A 636 -3.46 7.99 22.71
N ALA A 637 -2.82 8.82 23.54
CA ALA A 637 -3.44 9.41 24.74
C ALA A 637 -4.45 10.52 24.39
N ASN A 638 -4.48 10.97 23.13
CA ASN A 638 -5.32 12.05 22.61
C ASN A 638 -5.11 13.39 23.35
N THR A 639 -3.86 13.68 23.69
CA THR A 639 -3.50 14.93 24.38
C THR A 639 -3.36 16.09 23.41
N GLU A 640 -2.86 15.82 22.17
CA GLU A 640 -2.56 16.84 21.18
C GLU A 640 -3.18 16.51 19.82
N ARG A 641 -3.79 17.51 19.18
CA ARG A 641 -4.48 17.34 17.91
C ARG A 641 -3.84 18.15 16.78
N LEU A 642 -3.44 17.49 15.71
CA LEU A 642 -2.93 18.13 14.51
C LEU A 642 -4.10 18.75 13.70
N PRO A 643 -3.91 19.95 13.11
CA PRO A 643 -4.93 20.60 12.31
C PRO A 643 -5.10 19.89 10.95
N SER A 644 -6.26 20.13 10.33
CA SER A 644 -6.47 19.73 8.94
C SER A 644 -5.63 20.55 7.96
N VAL A 645 -5.34 19.99 6.80
CA VAL A 645 -4.62 20.65 5.71
C VAL A 645 -5.31 20.42 4.38
N THR A 646 -5.24 21.42 3.49
CA THR A 646 -5.64 21.31 2.08
C THR A 646 -4.43 21.58 1.21
N LEU A 647 -4.13 20.65 0.31
CA LEU A 647 -2.99 20.69 -0.61
C LEU A 647 -3.51 20.78 -2.05
N LEU A 648 -2.76 21.47 -2.89
CA LEU A 648 -3.07 21.66 -4.32
C LEU A 648 -1.92 21.08 -5.14
N ASP A 649 -2.27 20.34 -6.20
CA ASP A 649 -1.32 19.73 -7.12
C ASP A 649 -1.73 20.09 -8.56
N ALA A 650 -0.77 20.12 -9.50
CA ALA A 650 -1.04 20.36 -10.91
C ALA A 650 -0.05 19.65 -11.83
N MET A 651 -0.49 19.46 -13.06
CA MET A 651 0.31 18.93 -14.15
C MET A 651 0.00 19.69 -15.46
N ALA A 652 1.04 19.85 -16.30
CA ALA A 652 0.88 20.28 -17.69
C ALA A 652 1.80 19.41 -18.57
N ARG A 653 1.23 18.87 -19.65
CA ARG A 653 1.95 18.06 -20.64
C ARG A 653 1.71 18.67 -22.04
N ALA A 654 2.76 18.74 -22.82
CA ALA A 654 2.71 19.12 -24.24
C ALA A 654 3.28 17.98 -25.08
N ASP A 655 2.44 17.40 -25.96
CA ASP A 655 2.82 16.40 -26.92
C ASP A 655 3.33 17.10 -28.19
N LEU A 656 4.65 17.11 -28.39
CA LEU A 656 5.33 17.89 -29.43
C LEU A 656 5.03 17.42 -30.86
N GLY A 657 4.60 16.17 -30.99
CA GLY A 657 4.12 15.62 -32.26
C GLY A 657 2.92 16.34 -32.86
N ALA A 658 2.11 17.01 -32.00
CA ALA A 658 1.00 17.85 -32.45
C ALA A 658 1.47 19.12 -33.17
N TRP A 659 2.72 19.56 -32.92
CA TRP A 659 3.31 20.77 -33.50
C TRP A 659 4.25 20.48 -34.65
N SER A 660 4.90 19.28 -34.66
CA SER A 660 5.80 18.86 -35.72
C SER A 660 5.80 17.34 -35.82
N THR A 661 5.57 16.82 -37.03
CA THR A 661 5.62 15.37 -37.30
C THR A 661 6.98 14.77 -37.00
N ALA A 662 8.06 15.56 -37.10
CA ALA A 662 9.42 15.13 -36.75
C ALA A 662 9.61 14.90 -35.24
N MET A 663 8.71 15.41 -34.41
CA MET A 663 8.70 15.25 -32.97
C MET A 663 7.61 14.30 -32.47
N LYS A 664 7.05 13.46 -33.38
CA LYS A 664 6.05 12.47 -32.98
C LYS A 664 6.59 11.57 -31.88
N GLY A 665 5.83 11.41 -30.80
CA GLY A 665 6.21 10.66 -29.60
C GLY A 665 6.97 11.49 -28.55
N ALA A 666 7.55 12.64 -28.92
CA ALA A 666 8.21 13.51 -27.95
C ALA A 666 7.22 14.33 -27.14
N TYR A 667 7.47 14.50 -25.85
CA TYR A 667 6.66 15.32 -24.97
C TYR A 667 7.49 16.04 -23.90
N ILE A 668 6.90 17.09 -23.35
CA ILE A 668 7.37 17.78 -22.15
C ILE A 668 6.24 17.74 -21.13
N GLN A 669 6.54 17.39 -19.90
CA GLN A 669 5.58 17.38 -18.79
C GLN A 669 6.16 18.09 -17.58
N VAL A 670 5.33 18.89 -16.91
CA VAL A 670 5.67 19.52 -15.63
C VAL A 670 4.64 19.07 -14.60
N ASN A 671 5.12 18.57 -13.46
CA ASN A 671 4.31 18.23 -12.30
C ASN A 671 4.69 19.15 -11.14
N ALA A 672 3.69 19.63 -10.40
CA ALA A 672 3.86 20.45 -9.22
C ALA A 672 2.96 19.91 -8.10
N ASN A 673 3.55 19.51 -6.99
CA ASN A 673 2.85 19.02 -5.80
C ASN A 673 2.96 20.04 -4.67
N ASN A 674 1.90 20.16 -3.83
CA ASN A 674 1.79 21.18 -2.78
C ASN A 674 2.13 22.59 -3.30
N ILE A 675 1.47 23.02 -4.38
CA ILE A 675 1.75 24.31 -5.08
C ILE A 675 1.71 25.49 -4.11
N GLY A 676 0.80 25.44 -3.12
CA GLY A 676 0.64 26.49 -2.11
C GLY A 676 1.74 26.53 -1.06
N ASP A 677 2.73 25.63 -1.14
CA ASP A 677 3.84 25.51 -0.18
C ASP A 677 3.35 25.49 1.28
N ARG A 678 2.33 24.68 1.54
CA ARG A 678 1.75 24.59 2.86
C ARG A 678 2.67 23.83 3.80
N GLU A 679 3.10 24.49 4.86
CA GLU A 679 3.79 23.86 5.97
C GLU A 679 2.78 23.20 6.91
N TYR A 680 2.94 21.92 7.17
CA TYR A 680 2.06 21.15 8.05
C TYR A 680 2.78 19.92 8.62
N LEU A 681 2.30 19.42 9.74
CA LEU A 681 2.72 18.11 10.24
C LEU A 681 1.83 17.03 9.64
N SER A 682 2.44 16.10 8.93
CA SER A 682 1.73 15.00 8.29
C SER A 682 1.29 13.94 9.30
N GLY A 683 2.04 13.71 10.36
CA GLY A 683 1.70 12.77 11.42
C GLY A 683 2.72 12.78 12.55
N CYS A 684 2.35 12.15 13.66
CA CYS A 684 3.25 11.94 14.79
C CYS A 684 3.10 10.52 15.34
N TYR A 685 4.21 9.93 15.78
CA TYR A 685 4.25 8.77 16.65
C TYR A 685 4.50 9.22 18.08
N GLY A 686 3.44 9.71 18.75
CA GLY A 686 3.55 10.44 19.98
C GLY A 686 4.04 11.88 19.79
N THR A 687 3.92 12.70 20.84
CA THR A 687 4.32 14.12 20.81
C THR A 687 5.83 14.35 20.62
N GLY A 688 6.65 13.31 20.83
CA GLY A 688 8.09 13.35 20.65
C GLY A 688 8.57 13.15 19.21
N ASN A 689 7.75 12.55 18.33
CA ASN A 689 8.17 12.08 17.01
C ASN A 689 7.19 12.49 15.92
N CYS A 690 7.30 13.72 15.44
CA CYS A 690 6.45 14.29 14.40
C CYS A 690 7.22 14.44 13.07
N TYR A 691 6.48 14.35 11.95
CA TYR A 691 7.01 14.48 10.60
C TYR A 691 6.42 15.70 9.92
N TRP A 692 7.28 16.54 9.35
CA TRP A 692 6.85 17.59 8.44
C TRP A 692 6.28 17.01 7.17
N GLY A 693 5.16 17.54 6.72
CA GLY A 693 4.60 17.22 5.41
C GLY A 693 5.52 17.58 4.27
N ALA A 694 5.36 16.92 3.13
CA ALA A 694 6.17 17.21 1.96
C ALA A 694 5.99 18.66 1.50
N GLU A 695 7.09 19.37 1.32
CA GLU A 695 7.15 20.73 0.77
C GLU A 695 6.70 20.76 -0.71
N ARG A 696 6.60 21.97 -1.26
CA ARG A 696 6.36 22.13 -2.69
C ARG A 696 7.48 21.50 -3.51
N SER A 697 7.10 20.61 -4.41
CA SER A 697 8.00 20.04 -5.40
C SER A 697 7.53 20.35 -6.82
N VAL A 698 8.47 20.71 -7.70
CA VAL A 698 8.22 20.92 -9.13
C VAL A 698 9.24 20.09 -9.90
N THR A 699 8.72 19.24 -10.79
CA THR A 699 9.55 18.41 -11.68
C THR A 699 9.17 18.66 -13.13
N ALA A 700 10.17 18.75 -14.00
CA ALA A 700 10.00 18.81 -15.45
C ALA A 700 10.60 17.55 -16.07
N THR A 701 9.84 16.92 -16.95
CA THR A 701 10.21 15.71 -17.67
C THR A 701 10.19 15.97 -19.17
N VAL A 702 11.24 15.59 -19.86
CA VAL A 702 11.26 15.45 -21.32
C VAL A 702 11.26 13.96 -21.63
N GLY A 703 10.34 13.53 -22.45
CA GLY A 703 10.19 12.12 -22.77
C GLY A 703 9.94 11.85 -24.24
N TYR A 704 10.10 10.58 -24.61
CA TYR A 704 9.85 10.08 -25.95
C TYR A 704 9.18 8.70 -25.88
N ASP A 705 8.02 8.59 -26.50
CA ASP A 705 7.22 7.39 -26.58
C ASP A 705 7.17 6.92 -28.06
N PHE A 706 7.46 5.64 -28.37
CA PHE A 706 7.50 5.10 -29.73
C PHE A 706 7.03 3.64 -29.81
#